data_42290aa8440fb3a41a85cb37f1de0677
#
_entry.id   42290aa8440fb3a41a85cb37f1de0677
#
_cell.length_a   1.000
_cell.length_b   1.000
_cell.length_c   1.000
_cell.angle_alpha   90.00
_cell.angle_beta   90.00
_cell.angle_gamma   90.00
#
_symmetry.space_group_name_H-M   'P 1'
#
loop_
_entity.id
_entity.type
_entity.pdbx_description
1 polymer ?
#
loop_
_entity_poly.entity_id
_entity_poly.type
_entity_poly.pdbx_seq_one_letter_code
_entity_poly.pdbx_strand_id
1 'polypeptide(L)'
;MPAILQLRLTTLLPQARRFTRPAFRLPILPSNAFIRLSSTLPAARKLDLVDLDKKWQAKWQLDAAMTQAKAELGPESKPKSYILSMFPYPSGTLHMGHLRVYTISDVISRFYKMRGHDVLHPMGWDAFGLPAENAAIERGVDPAVWTEQNIAKMKEQLRKVSVEFDWDRELATCDPDFYEHTQWIFLMLYKKGLAYQAEALVNYDPVDKTVLANEQVDANGFSWRSGAKVEKLNLKQWFFRITAFKEMLLKDLDSLTGGWPERVLSMQRNWLGKSHGARVTFTVAAGSQDDKGVNVNVFTTRPDTLYGVEYLALSLDHPIVTKAAQNDLALRKFLDEASSLPPDSKAGYCLNGIVASHPLQSIDSTSHHLTRKLPVFVAPYVLSDYGEGAVMGVPGHDSRDMAFFKENVNPETISLVIQPEPVNARGIEAADTVIPAREAKAFTQDGFLTPLCGKYKGLHSKDAAQKIVADLEEIKKAEFVETWRLRDWLISRQRYWGAPIPIIHCGDCGPVPVPVEDLPVKLPKIEGEWLKGKKGNPLESSEKWLHTKCPSCGGPAKRDTDTMDTFVDSSWYYLRFLDPANKESPFSSHLARPVNVYIGGVEHAILHLLYARFIYKFLAQSDLFPAIANPENLKVPAEPFQTLLSQGMVHGKTFTEPSTGRFLLPTEVDITSPDKPLIKGTQVTPNVSFEKMSKSKHNGVDPTLCTAKYGADATRAHVLFSAPVSEVLEWDEAKIVGIERWLSRLWKLVFDAQRNLADCSFTIQSADLDSAGHAVSLSSVQGLSDSDADAILATHNTIVSVTTCIESNPYGLNTVISDLIKLTNTLSSAPPSSPLVLYLSISSLLRMLAPIAPAIASESWEVLHESLKDPTPSAPTPSIHASPWPTSILTNEQCDAISARGGQTVAVQINGKLRCAVTIPHMPEKTTTPQGKGQTQEEQEWIISRILETAEGKVWLQEKNDWGKRKRVIIVKGGKLVNVVF
;
A
#
# COMPACT_ATOMS: atom_id res chain seq x y z
N MET A 1 57.91 32.71 5.03
CA MET A 1 59.07 32.74 4.07
C MET A 1 59.22 31.34 3.49
N PRO A 2 59.31 31.24 2.20
CA PRO A 2 58.98 30.06 1.41
C PRO A 2 60.21 29.21 1.04
N ALA A 3 59.96 27.96 0.74
CA ALA A 3 60.91 27.18 -0.05
C ALA A 3 60.19 26.38 -1.11
N ILE A 4 60.45 26.80 -2.31
CA ILE A 4 60.12 26.28 -3.62
C ILE A 4 60.90 24.97 -3.85
N LEU A 5 60.26 23.93 -4.34
CA LEU A 5 60.93 22.85 -5.04
C LEU A 5 60.20 22.52 -6.35
N GLN A 6 60.79 22.95 -7.45
CA GLN A 6 60.52 22.53 -8.83
C GLN A 6 61.04 21.12 -9.04
N LEU A 7 60.24 20.25 -9.63
CA LEU A 7 60.77 19.02 -10.27
C LEU A 7 60.24 18.93 -11.70
N ARG A 8 61.25 18.74 -12.59
CA ARG A 8 61.22 18.80 -14.06
C ARG A 8 60.41 17.63 -14.65
N LEU A 9 59.60 17.96 -15.64
CA LEU A 9 59.09 17.05 -16.65
C LEU A 9 60.25 16.65 -17.62
N THR A 10 60.41 15.35 -17.83
CA THR A 10 61.16 14.83 -18.99
C THR A 10 60.22 14.04 -19.90
N THR A 11 60.14 14.52 -21.08
CA THR A 11 59.46 14.02 -22.28
C THR A 11 59.95 12.64 -22.72
N LEU A 12 59.04 11.77 -23.13
CA LEU A 12 59.27 10.68 -24.09
C LEU A 12 58.04 10.52 -25.00
N LEU A 13 58.22 10.99 -26.21
CA LEU A 13 57.40 10.73 -27.38
C LEU A 13 57.91 9.47 -28.11
N PRO A 14 57.06 8.53 -28.56
CA PRO A 14 57.41 7.64 -29.65
C PRO A 14 56.87 8.07 -30.99
N GLN A 15 57.72 7.94 -31.97
CA GLN A 15 57.68 8.30 -33.39
C GLN A 15 56.35 7.90 -34.10
N ALA A 16 55.81 8.86 -34.87
CA ALA A 16 54.80 8.64 -35.89
C ALA A 16 55.43 8.01 -37.16
N ARG A 17 54.99 6.84 -37.56
CA ARG A 17 55.21 6.27 -38.90
C ARG A 17 54.21 6.89 -39.88
N ARG A 18 54.66 7.57 -40.87
CA ARG A 18 53.96 8.02 -42.07
C ARG A 18 53.57 6.81 -42.93
N PHE A 19 52.25 6.64 -43.17
CA PHE A 19 51.74 5.82 -44.26
C PHE A 19 51.28 6.73 -45.38
N THR A 20 51.84 6.55 -46.56
CA THR A 20 51.53 7.25 -47.82
C THR A 20 50.19 6.71 -48.37
N ARG A 21 49.28 7.60 -48.72
CA ARG A 21 48.05 7.34 -49.44
C ARG A 21 48.30 7.07 -50.92
N PRO A 22 47.72 6.06 -51.56
CA PRO A 22 47.66 5.98 -53.02
C PRO A 22 46.48 6.83 -53.51
N ALA A 23 46.75 7.67 -54.51
CA ALA A 23 45.76 8.47 -55.21
C ALA A 23 44.85 7.56 -56.09
N PHE A 24 43.59 7.47 -55.84
CA PHE A 24 42.58 6.96 -56.78
C PHE A 24 42.02 8.08 -57.64
N ARG A 25 42.21 7.98 -58.95
CA ARG A 25 41.61 8.84 -59.96
C ARG A 25 40.13 8.41 -60.08
N LEU A 26 39.19 9.36 -59.96
CA LEU A 26 37.81 9.25 -60.34
C LEU A 26 37.65 9.28 -61.87
N PRO A 27 36.84 8.39 -62.48
CA PRO A 27 36.40 8.55 -63.85
C PRO A 27 35.27 9.57 -63.94
N ILE A 28 35.39 10.47 -64.92
CA ILE A 28 34.36 11.43 -65.31
C ILE A 28 33.26 10.65 -66.01
N LEU A 29 32.03 10.68 -65.50
CA LEU A 29 30.83 10.16 -66.16
C LEU A 29 30.00 11.30 -66.75
N PRO A 30 29.35 11.05 -67.91
CA PRO A 30 28.68 12.14 -68.66
C PRO A 30 27.32 12.51 -68.00
N SER A 31 27.03 13.81 -68.11
CA SER A 31 25.74 14.43 -67.76
C SER A 31 24.59 13.88 -68.56
N ASN A 32 23.50 13.63 -67.93
CA ASN A 32 22.10 13.35 -68.36
C ASN A 32 21.61 11.95 -68.03
N ALA A 33 21.22 11.75 -66.79
CA ALA A 33 20.15 10.84 -66.44
C ALA A 33 19.43 11.41 -65.19
N PHE A 34 18.24 11.98 -65.43
CA PHE A 34 17.30 12.25 -64.35
C PHE A 34 16.86 10.89 -63.76
N ILE A 35 17.55 10.41 -62.73
CA ILE A 35 17.07 9.32 -61.91
C ILE A 35 16.02 9.92 -60.96
N ARG A 36 14.74 9.68 -61.20
CA ARG A 36 13.72 9.78 -60.17
C ARG A 36 14.13 8.82 -59.05
N LEU A 37 14.72 9.37 -58.02
CA LEU A 37 14.81 8.69 -56.71
C LEU A 37 13.35 8.57 -56.22
N SER A 38 12.68 7.46 -56.51
CA SER A 38 11.55 7.02 -55.69
C SER A 38 12.17 6.69 -54.33
N SER A 39 11.92 7.53 -53.35
CA SER A 39 12.25 7.24 -51.98
C SER A 39 11.37 6.10 -51.51
N THR A 40 11.77 4.86 -51.79
CA THR A 40 11.21 3.70 -51.10
C THR A 40 11.71 3.76 -49.65
N LEU A 41 10.97 4.43 -48.77
CA LEU A 41 11.13 4.29 -47.35
C LEU A 41 11.06 2.80 -47.00
N PRO A 42 11.95 2.28 -46.15
CA PRO A 42 11.99 0.85 -45.86
C PRO A 42 10.65 0.42 -45.24
N ALA A 43 10.21 -0.79 -45.57
CA ALA A 43 9.04 -1.40 -44.96
C ALA A 43 9.23 -1.38 -43.42
N ALA A 44 8.14 -1.20 -42.66
CA ALA A 44 8.19 -1.18 -41.22
C ALA A 44 9.01 -2.38 -40.72
N ARG A 45 10.12 -2.11 -40.00
CA ARG A 45 10.93 -3.16 -39.40
C ARG A 45 10.06 -3.96 -38.43
N LYS A 46 10.24 -5.28 -38.42
CA LYS A 46 9.58 -6.13 -37.43
C LYS A 46 9.96 -5.60 -36.02
N LEU A 47 8.95 -5.36 -35.19
CA LEU A 47 9.14 -4.92 -33.82
C LEU A 47 9.81 -6.03 -33.01
N ASP A 48 10.95 -5.71 -32.38
CA ASP A 48 11.60 -6.53 -31.38
C ASP A 48 11.75 -5.68 -30.09
N LEU A 49 10.87 -5.94 -29.13
CA LEU A 49 10.84 -5.17 -27.86
C LEU A 49 12.08 -5.38 -27.02
N VAL A 50 12.65 -6.59 -27.02
CA VAL A 50 13.86 -6.90 -26.25
C VAL A 50 15.08 -6.15 -26.77
N ASP A 51 15.23 -6.06 -28.09
CA ASP A 51 16.32 -5.30 -28.68
C ASP A 51 16.13 -3.78 -28.55
N LEU A 52 14.89 -3.29 -28.60
CA LEU A 52 14.59 -1.88 -28.28
C LEU A 52 14.96 -1.52 -26.85
N ASP A 53 14.62 -2.35 -25.89
CA ASP A 53 14.97 -2.15 -24.49
C ASP A 53 16.50 -2.02 -24.32
N LYS A 54 17.28 -2.93 -24.89
CA LYS A 54 18.74 -2.88 -24.83
C LYS A 54 19.31 -1.59 -25.43
N LYS A 55 18.79 -1.20 -26.61
CA LYS A 55 19.19 0.04 -27.30
C LYS A 55 18.96 1.26 -26.40
N TRP A 56 17.75 1.38 -25.86
CA TRP A 56 17.35 2.56 -25.13
C TRP A 56 17.93 2.62 -23.71
N GLN A 57 18.03 1.49 -23.02
CA GLN A 57 18.71 1.41 -21.72
C GLN A 57 20.17 1.85 -21.83
N ALA A 58 20.90 1.42 -22.88
CA ALA A 58 22.28 1.85 -23.13
C ALA A 58 22.34 3.37 -23.42
N LYS A 59 21.41 3.91 -24.20
CA LYS A 59 21.34 5.34 -24.52
C LYS A 59 21.07 6.18 -23.28
N TRP A 60 20.08 5.81 -22.45
CA TRP A 60 19.76 6.54 -21.21
C TRP A 60 20.90 6.52 -20.19
N GLN A 61 21.68 5.43 -20.11
CA GLN A 61 22.86 5.38 -19.24
C GLN A 61 23.94 6.38 -19.68
N LEU A 62 24.15 6.55 -20.99
CA LEU A 62 25.07 7.56 -21.53
C LEU A 62 24.56 8.98 -21.29
N ASP A 63 23.27 9.22 -21.53
CA ASP A 63 22.63 10.53 -21.32
C ASP A 63 22.66 10.95 -19.85
N ALA A 64 22.42 10.03 -18.91
CA ALA A 64 22.53 10.27 -17.48
C ALA A 64 23.93 10.67 -17.06
N ALA A 65 24.96 9.98 -17.54
CA ALA A 65 26.36 10.33 -17.29
C ALA A 65 26.75 11.71 -17.81
N MET A 66 26.17 12.14 -18.96
CA MET A 66 26.38 13.47 -19.52
C MET A 66 25.61 14.56 -18.77
N THR A 67 24.45 14.25 -18.21
CA THR A 67 23.58 15.19 -17.49
C THR A 67 24.11 15.49 -16.08
N GLN A 68 24.67 14.50 -15.40
CA GLN A 68 25.36 14.71 -14.11
C GLN A 68 26.49 15.74 -14.21
N ALA A 69 27.14 15.81 -15.36
CA ALA A 69 28.19 16.82 -15.60
C ALA A 69 27.66 18.27 -15.82
N LYS A 70 26.33 18.44 -15.99
CA LYS A 70 25.67 19.74 -16.28
C LYS A 70 24.74 20.25 -15.16
N ALA A 71 24.51 19.48 -14.12
CA ALA A 71 23.44 19.72 -13.13
C ALA A 71 23.69 20.87 -12.12
N GLU A 72 24.76 21.65 -12.26
CA GLU A 72 25.09 22.74 -11.31
C GLU A 72 24.31 24.04 -11.50
N LEU A 73 23.46 24.19 -12.51
CA LEU A 73 22.76 25.46 -12.81
C LEU A 73 21.33 25.26 -13.32
N GLY A 74 20.41 24.91 -12.43
CA GLY A 74 18.96 24.92 -12.74
C GLY A 74 18.21 26.03 -11.99
N PRO A 75 17.21 26.72 -12.59
CA PRO A 75 16.46 27.77 -11.90
C PRO A 75 15.59 27.18 -10.76
N GLU A 76 15.60 27.84 -9.61
CA GLU A 76 14.85 27.51 -8.37
C GLU A 76 13.32 27.51 -8.47
N SER A 77 12.74 27.70 -9.65
CA SER A 77 11.31 28.02 -9.84
C SER A 77 10.36 26.85 -10.12
N LYS A 78 10.87 25.61 -10.25
CA LYS A 78 10.01 24.46 -10.56
C LYS A 78 9.29 23.93 -9.32
N PRO A 79 7.99 23.52 -9.42
CA PRO A 79 7.31 22.85 -8.34
C PRO A 79 8.00 21.52 -8.00
N LYS A 80 8.32 21.30 -6.72
CA LYS A 80 9.03 20.09 -6.26
C LYS A 80 8.02 18.99 -5.94
N SER A 81 8.30 17.77 -6.39
CA SER A 81 7.52 16.58 -6.08
C SER A 81 8.42 15.47 -5.54
N TYR A 82 8.04 14.86 -4.44
CA TYR A 82 8.74 13.73 -3.84
C TYR A 82 7.88 12.48 -3.99
N ILE A 83 8.26 11.59 -4.91
CA ILE A 83 7.61 10.31 -5.19
C ILE A 83 8.49 9.21 -4.60
N LEU A 84 7.94 8.38 -3.71
CA LEU A 84 8.72 7.36 -3.03
C LEU A 84 7.97 6.03 -3.00
N SER A 85 8.63 4.98 -3.47
CA SER A 85 8.21 3.61 -3.23
C SER A 85 8.86 3.05 -1.96
N MET A 86 8.14 2.19 -1.23
CA MET A 86 8.75 1.44 -0.13
C MET A 86 9.94 0.64 -0.66
N PHE A 87 11.07 0.75 0.02
CA PHE A 87 12.30 0.09 -0.37
C PHE A 87 12.28 -1.42 -0.03
N PRO A 88 12.98 -2.27 -0.81
CA PRO A 88 12.92 -3.70 -0.62
C PRO A 88 13.92 -4.22 0.43
N TYR A 89 13.62 -5.40 0.97
CA TYR A 89 14.55 -6.18 1.78
C TYR A 89 15.50 -6.98 0.85
N PRO A 90 16.85 -6.77 0.90
CA PRO A 90 17.81 -7.48 0.06
C PRO A 90 18.10 -8.89 0.57
N SER A 91 17.08 -9.68 0.87
CA SER A 91 17.19 -11.07 1.32
C SER A 91 17.24 -12.09 0.17
N GLY A 92 17.24 -11.63 -1.08
CA GLY A 92 17.32 -12.42 -2.31
C GLY A 92 16.86 -11.59 -3.51
N THR A 93 16.46 -12.24 -4.62
CA THR A 93 16.04 -11.56 -5.85
C THR A 93 14.64 -10.92 -5.75
N LEU A 94 14.38 -9.93 -6.61
CA LEU A 94 13.05 -9.36 -6.81
C LEU A 94 12.11 -10.38 -7.47
N HIS A 95 10.81 -10.22 -7.25
CA HIS A 95 9.73 -10.93 -7.94
C HIS A 95 8.70 -9.93 -8.49
N MET A 96 7.72 -10.41 -9.26
CA MET A 96 6.72 -9.55 -9.92
C MET A 96 5.95 -8.63 -8.97
N GLY A 97 5.80 -9.01 -7.68
CA GLY A 97 5.22 -8.14 -6.65
C GLY A 97 6.01 -6.84 -6.45
N HIS A 98 7.34 -6.93 -6.41
CA HIS A 98 8.23 -5.76 -6.37
C HIS A 98 8.16 -4.96 -7.66
N LEU A 99 8.15 -5.64 -8.81
CA LEU A 99 8.06 -4.96 -10.10
C LEU A 99 6.80 -4.08 -10.19
N ARG A 100 5.67 -4.54 -9.65
CA ARG A 100 4.43 -3.76 -9.63
C ARG A 100 4.58 -2.42 -8.91
N VAL A 101 5.15 -2.43 -7.69
CA VAL A 101 5.42 -1.22 -6.90
C VAL A 101 6.25 -0.22 -7.69
N TYR A 102 7.40 -0.70 -8.18
CA TYR A 102 8.40 0.18 -8.82
C TYR A 102 7.95 0.66 -10.20
N THR A 103 7.17 -0.14 -10.93
CA THR A 103 6.57 0.33 -12.19
C THR A 103 5.54 1.44 -11.94
N ILE A 104 4.70 1.31 -10.90
CA ILE A 104 3.73 2.34 -10.53
C ILE A 104 4.44 3.64 -10.16
N SER A 105 5.46 3.57 -9.30
CA SER A 105 6.21 4.76 -8.85
C SER A 105 6.95 5.45 -10.00
N ASP A 106 7.53 4.67 -10.92
CA ASP A 106 8.23 5.19 -12.09
C ASP A 106 7.27 5.89 -13.07
N VAL A 107 6.09 5.32 -13.31
CA VAL A 107 5.07 5.96 -14.16
C VAL A 107 4.64 7.30 -13.58
N ILE A 108 4.37 7.36 -12.28
CA ILE A 108 3.98 8.60 -11.60
C ILE A 108 5.13 9.62 -11.63
N SER A 109 6.37 9.19 -11.37
CA SER A 109 7.56 10.03 -11.41
C SER A 109 7.74 10.66 -12.81
N ARG A 110 7.73 9.86 -13.87
CA ARG A 110 7.85 10.32 -15.25
C ARG A 110 6.71 11.27 -15.64
N PHE A 111 5.49 10.98 -15.22
CA PHE A 111 4.35 11.86 -15.44
C PHE A 111 4.56 13.25 -14.83
N TYR A 112 4.97 13.33 -13.55
CA TYR A 112 5.23 14.62 -12.90
C TYR A 112 6.43 15.34 -13.51
N LYS A 113 7.50 14.63 -13.92
CA LYS A 113 8.62 15.23 -14.69
C LYS A 113 8.12 15.87 -15.99
N MET A 114 7.29 15.18 -16.75
CA MET A 114 6.68 15.73 -17.99
C MET A 114 5.67 16.86 -17.71
N ARG A 115 5.13 16.96 -16.50
CA ARG A 115 4.33 18.11 -16.03
C ARG A 115 5.18 19.29 -15.57
N GLY A 116 6.48 19.21 -15.71
CA GLY A 116 7.42 20.29 -15.40
C GLY A 116 7.86 20.36 -13.93
N HIS A 117 7.55 19.32 -13.11
CA HIS A 117 8.02 19.26 -11.73
C HIS A 117 9.50 18.86 -11.64
N ASP A 118 10.18 19.38 -10.62
CA ASP A 118 11.44 18.83 -10.11
C ASP A 118 11.12 17.64 -9.23
N VAL A 119 11.34 16.42 -9.73
CA VAL A 119 10.90 15.17 -9.08
C VAL A 119 12.07 14.49 -8.43
N LEU A 120 11.94 14.22 -7.12
CA LEU A 120 12.80 13.34 -6.36
C LEU A 120 12.18 11.93 -6.34
N HIS A 121 12.86 10.94 -6.94
CA HIS A 121 12.45 9.52 -6.99
C HIS A 121 13.62 8.60 -6.62
N PRO A 122 14.01 8.54 -5.32
CA PRO A 122 15.16 7.80 -4.86
C PRO A 122 14.85 6.32 -4.64
N MET A 123 15.91 5.52 -4.52
CA MET A 123 15.87 4.10 -4.15
C MET A 123 16.90 3.80 -3.07
N GLY A 124 16.58 2.87 -2.19
CA GLY A 124 17.46 2.35 -1.16
C GLY A 124 17.11 0.91 -0.76
N TRP A 125 17.72 0.45 0.32
CA TRP A 125 17.62 -0.95 0.74
C TRP A 125 17.37 -1.03 2.25
N ASP A 126 16.26 -1.69 2.63
CA ASP A 126 16.02 -2.08 4.03
C ASP A 126 16.84 -3.34 4.32
N ALA A 127 18.10 -3.10 4.66
CA ALA A 127 19.17 -4.09 4.52
C ALA A 127 19.45 -4.90 5.78
N PHE A 128 18.95 -4.45 6.94
CA PHE A 128 19.01 -5.19 8.19
C PHE A 128 17.91 -6.26 8.32
N GLY A 129 17.99 -7.07 9.34
CA GLY A 129 16.96 -7.97 9.85
C GLY A 129 17.11 -9.44 9.48
N LEU A 130 16.23 -10.20 10.11
CA LEU A 130 16.17 -11.66 10.09
C LEU A 130 16.18 -12.32 8.70
N PRO A 131 15.47 -11.80 7.67
CA PRO A 131 15.47 -12.50 6.38
C PRO A 131 16.84 -12.57 5.72
N ALA A 132 17.61 -11.50 5.82
CA ALA A 132 18.96 -11.44 5.28
C ALA A 132 19.92 -12.28 6.15
N GLU A 133 19.81 -12.18 7.47
CA GLU A 133 20.61 -12.94 8.42
C GLU A 133 20.39 -14.46 8.28
N ASN A 134 19.15 -14.93 8.32
CA ASN A 134 18.84 -16.36 8.19
C ASN A 134 19.31 -16.91 6.84
N ALA A 135 19.06 -16.17 5.74
CA ALA A 135 19.51 -16.59 4.41
C ALA A 135 21.04 -16.63 4.28
N ALA A 136 21.76 -15.77 4.97
CA ALA A 136 23.22 -15.76 5.02
C ALA A 136 23.77 -16.95 5.84
N ILE A 137 23.22 -17.19 7.03
CA ILE A 137 23.56 -18.31 7.92
C ILE A 137 23.36 -19.66 7.21
N GLU A 138 22.19 -19.85 6.55
CA GLU A 138 21.89 -21.07 5.77
C GLU A 138 22.94 -21.37 4.69
N ARG A 139 23.62 -20.33 4.19
CA ARG A 139 24.64 -20.42 3.14
C ARG A 139 26.08 -20.38 3.68
N GLY A 140 26.24 -20.20 4.98
CA GLY A 140 27.55 -20.06 5.61
C GLY A 140 28.30 -18.79 5.19
N VAL A 141 27.59 -17.71 4.88
CA VAL A 141 28.13 -16.42 4.39
C VAL A 141 27.84 -15.33 5.43
N ASP A 142 28.76 -14.35 5.53
CA ASP A 142 28.51 -13.16 6.36
C ASP A 142 27.28 -12.37 5.87
N PRO A 143 26.34 -11.96 6.77
CA PRO A 143 25.15 -11.21 6.38
C PRO A 143 25.43 -9.91 5.60
N ALA A 144 26.53 -9.21 5.88
CA ALA A 144 26.91 -7.99 5.15
C ALA A 144 27.25 -8.32 3.69
N VAL A 145 28.08 -9.36 3.48
CA VAL A 145 28.46 -9.81 2.12
C VAL A 145 27.25 -10.33 1.35
N TRP A 146 26.38 -11.11 2.00
CA TRP A 146 25.17 -11.61 1.39
C TRP A 146 24.23 -10.48 0.97
N THR A 147 24.07 -9.48 1.81
CA THR A 147 23.23 -8.29 1.57
C THR A 147 23.77 -7.48 0.40
N GLU A 148 25.07 -7.19 0.36
CA GLU A 148 25.72 -6.46 -0.75
C GLU A 148 25.51 -7.16 -2.10
N GLN A 149 25.72 -8.49 -2.15
CA GLN A 149 25.49 -9.29 -3.35
C GLN A 149 24.02 -9.22 -3.84
N ASN A 150 23.07 -9.26 -2.91
CA ASN A 150 21.65 -9.14 -3.27
C ASN A 150 21.29 -7.74 -3.75
N ILE A 151 21.82 -6.69 -3.12
CA ILE A 151 21.64 -5.30 -3.55
C ILE A 151 22.12 -5.15 -5.00
N ALA A 152 23.33 -5.58 -5.31
CA ALA A 152 23.88 -5.52 -6.66
C ALA A 152 22.99 -6.22 -7.69
N LYS A 153 22.48 -7.41 -7.34
CA LYS A 153 21.59 -8.19 -8.21
C LYS A 153 20.22 -7.56 -8.39
N MET A 154 19.62 -7.05 -7.33
CA MET A 154 18.33 -6.36 -7.39
C MET A 154 18.43 -5.08 -8.21
N LYS A 155 19.53 -4.32 -8.06
CA LYS A 155 19.82 -3.12 -8.85
C LYS A 155 19.90 -3.42 -10.34
N GLU A 156 20.55 -4.53 -10.71
CA GLU A 156 20.59 -5.02 -12.10
C GLU A 156 19.18 -5.37 -12.60
N GLN A 157 18.37 -6.06 -11.77
CA GLN A 157 16.98 -6.39 -12.12
C GLN A 157 16.14 -5.13 -12.37
N LEU A 158 16.24 -4.10 -11.52
CA LEU A 158 15.53 -2.83 -11.69
C LEU A 158 15.92 -2.09 -12.97
N ARG A 159 17.22 -2.10 -13.32
CA ARG A 159 17.70 -1.52 -14.57
C ARG A 159 17.10 -2.22 -15.80
N LYS A 160 17.00 -3.57 -15.76
CA LYS A 160 16.44 -4.37 -16.86
C LYS A 160 14.96 -4.13 -17.11
N VAL A 161 14.22 -3.65 -16.11
CA VAL A 161 12.81 -3.27 -16.28
C VAL A 161 12.60 -1.78 -16.57
N SER A 162 13.68 -1.05 -16.89
CA SER A 162 13.68 0.36 -17.31
C SER A 162 13.04 1.31 -16.28
N VAL A 163 13.18 1.01 -14.98
CA VAL A 163 12.78 1.91 -13.91
C VAL A 163 13.87 2.96 -13.70
N GLU A 164 13.47 4.22 -13.61
CA GLU A 164 14.36 5.36 -13.40
C GLU A 164 14.32 5.82 -11.95
N PHE A 165 15.45 5.71 -11.24
CA PHE A 165 15.64 6.21 -9.89
C PHE A 165 16.82 7.19 -9.82
N ASP A 166 16.78 8.07 -8.83
CA ASP A 166 17.89 8.97 -8.47
C ASP A 166 18.95 8.18 -7.68
N TRP A 167 19.76 7.38 -8.39
CA TRP A 167 20.76 6.46 -7.82
C TRP A 167 21.90 7.14 -7.06
N ASP A 168 22.14 8.44 -7.27
CA ASP A 168 23.06 9.27 -6.51
C ASP A 168 22.62 9.50 -5.05
N ARG A 169 21.35 9.18 -4.76
CA ARG A 169 20.76 9.23 -3.41
C ARG A 169 20.53 7.85 -2.80
N GLU A 170 21.12 6.81 -3.39
CA GLU A 170 21.04 5.45 -2.89
C GLU A 170 21.56 5.34 -1.45
N LEU A 171 20.86 4.55 -0.62
CA LEU A 171 21.26 4.25 0.75
C LEU A 171 20.93 2.81 1.10
N ALA A 172 21.65 2.24 2.08
CA ALA A 172 21.30 0.98 2.71
C ALA A 172 21.25 1.15 4.23
N THR A 173 20.23 0.62 4.87
CA THR A 173 20.06 0.80 6.32
C THR A 173 21.17 0.13 7.14
N CYS A 174 21.90 -0.84 6.57
CA CYS A 174 23.02 -1.50 7.21
C CYS A 174 24.37 -0.75 7.06
N ASP A 175 24.39 0.35 6.31
CA ASP A 175 25.60 1.17 6.19
C ASP A 175 25.85 1.94 7.49
N PRO A 176 27.08 1.95 8.01
CA PRO A 176 27.43 2.70 9.21
C PRO A 176 27.00 4.17 9.17
N ASP A 177 27.14 4.82 8.03
CA ASP A 177 26.75 6.21 7.81
C ASP A 177 25.22 6.45 7.83
N PHE A 178 24.41 5.36 7.71
CA PHE A 178 22.97 5.43 7.89
C PHE A 178 22.58 5.12 9.34
N TYR A 179 22.98 3.95 9.87
CA TYR A 179 22.51 3.56 11.19
C TYR A 179 23.14 4.35 12.36
N GLU A 180 24.24 5.10 12.11
CA GLU A 180 24.71 6.15 13.03
C GLU A 180 23.57 7.10 13.42
N HIS A 181 22.82 7.55 12.42
CA HIS A 181 21.69 8.45 12.63
C HIS A 181 20.47 7.76 13.24
N THR A 182 20.24 6.47 12.96
CA THR A 182 19.24 5.65 13.67
C THR A 182 19.59 5.61 15.17
N GLN A 183 20.86 5.35 15.50
CA GLN A 183 21.36 5.36 16.88
C GLN A 183 21.21 6.76 17.51
N TRP A 184 21.49 7.80 16.76
CA TRP A 184 21.31 9.18 17.25
C TRP A 184 19.83 9.47 17.56
N ILE A 185 18.90 9.11 16.68
CA ILE A 185 17.46 9.25 16.94
C ILE A 185 17.03 8.46 18.19
N PHE A 186 17.55 7.25 18.37
CA PHE A 186 17.35 6.50 19.63
C PHE A 186 17.83 7.30 20.86
N LEU A 187 19.03 7.89 20.81
CA LEU A 187 19.55 8.69 21.93
C LEU A 187 18.71 9.96 22.17
N MET A 188 18.16 10.59 21.13
CA MET A 188 17.22 11.70 21.28
C MET A 188 15.94 11.27 22.00
N LEU A 189 15.36 10.11 21.63
CA LEU A 189 14.20 9.52 22.32
C LEU A 189 14.54 9.17 23.77
N TYR A 190 15.70 8.58 24.01
CA TYR A 190 16.19 8.24 25.36
C TYR A 190 16.31 9.48 26.25
N LYS A 191 16.94 10.55 25.77
CA LYS A 191 17.08 11.83 26.48
C LYS A 191 15.72 12.45 26.86
N LYS A 192 14.67 12.22 26.04
CA LYS A 192 13.29 12.68 26.29
C LYS A 192 12.47 11.71 27.14
N GLY A 193 13.03 10.57 27.59
CA GLY A 193 12.33 9.53 28.34
C GLY A 193 11.32 8.75 27.48
N LEU A 194 11.45 8.84 26.14
CA LEU A 194 10.60 8.13 25.17
C LEU A 194 11.19 6.78 24.76
N ALA A 195 12.48 6.54 24.98
CA ALA A 195 13.10 5.21 24.93
C ALA A 195 13.43 4.78 26.36
N TYR A 196 13.03 3.59 26.75
CA TYR A 196 13.20 3.07 28.10
C TYR A 196 13.31 1.55 28.11
N GLN A 197 13.89 1.01 29.20
CA GLN A 197 14.03 -0.43 29.40
C GLN A 197 13.11 -0.88 30.53
N ALA A 198 12.39 -1.97 30.32
CA ALA A 198 11.50 -2.57 31.31
C ALA A 198 11.46 -4.10 31.21
N GLU A 199 11.19 -4.77 32.32
CA GLU A 199 10.77 -6.17 32.30
C GLU A 199 9.33 -6.25 31.83
N ALA A 200 9.08 -7.07 30.85
CA ALA A 200 7.75 -7.24 30.27
C ALA A 200 7.55 -8.68 29.77
N LEU A 201 6.30 -9.10 29.83
CA LEU A 201 5.86 -10.32 29.17
C LEU A 201 5.79 -10.05 27.64
N VAL A 202 6.72 -10.64 26.92
CA VAL A 202 6.91 -10.38 25.49
C VAL A 202 6.53 -11.59 24.65
N ASN A 203 6.20 -11.33 23.39
CA ASN A 203 5.97 -12.39 22.41
C ASN A 203 7.31 -12.91 21.90
N TYR A 204 7.56 -14.18 22.04
CA TYR A 204 8.77 -14.83 21.59
C TYR A 204 8.47 -15.84 20.48
N ASP A 205 9.21 -15.73 19.39
CA ASP A 205 9.16 -16.68 18.28
C ASP A 205 10.19 -17.79 18.52
N PRO A 206 9.75 -19.04 18.79
CA PRO A 206 10.66 -20.16 19.09
C PRO A 206 11.43 -20.65 17.86
N VAL A 207 10.93 -20.38 16.65
CA VAL A 207 11.56 -20.75 15.38
C VAL A 207 12.66 -19.76 15.01
N ASP A 208 12.32 -18.48 15.00
CA ASP A 208 13.27 -17.39 14.70
C ASP A 208 14.15 -17.02 15.90
N LYS A 209 13.82 -17.51 17.10
CA LYS A 209 14.52 -17.25 18.36
C LYS A 209 14.70 -15.77 18.63
N THR A 210 13.64 -15.02 18.54
CA THR A 210 13.66 -13.57 18.78
C THR A 210 12.31 -13.10 19.34
N VAL A 211 12.37 -11.95 20.00
CA VAL A 211 11.18 -11.26 20.49
C VAL A 211 10.47 -10.54 19.34
N LEU A 212 9.15 -10.52 19.39
CA LEU A 212 8.27 -9.87 18.42
C LEU A 212 7.51 -8.72 19.08
N ALA A 213 7.36 -7.60 18.39
CA ALA A 213 6.42 -6.56 18.75
C ALA A 213 4.97 -7.08 18.62
N ASN A 214 4.02 -6.46 19.32
CA ASN A 214 2.62 -6.90 19.31
C ASN A 214 2.03 -6.88 17.89
N GLU A 215 2.44 -5.92 17.09
CA GLU A 215 2.02 -5.73 15.70
C GLU A 215 2.54 -6.83 14.76
N GLN A 216 3.52 -7.60 15.21
CA GLN A 216 4.15 -8.70 14.47
C GLN A 216 3.52 -10.07 14.80
N VAL A 217 2.47 -10.08 15.61
CA VAL A 217 1.70 -11.27 15.97
C VAL A 217 0.29 -11.12 15.43
N ASP A 218 -0.21 -12.14 14.74
CA ASP A 218 -1.57 -12.13 14.18
C ASP A 218 -2.64 -12.33 15.28
N ALA A 219 -3.90 -12.19 14.89
CA ALA A 219 -5.03 -12.33 15.82
C ALA A 219 -5.15 -13.73 16.45
N ASN A 220 -4.49 -14.74 15.87
CA ASN A 220 -4.50 -16.13 16.34
C ASN A 220 -3.27 -16.46 17.19
N GLY A 221 -2.37 -15.50 17.43
CA GLY A 221 -1.16 -15.67 18.21
C GLY A 221 0.00 -16.31 17.45
N PHE A 222 0.04 -16.15 16.12
CA PHE A 222 1.15 -16.64 15.30
C PHE A 222 2.05 -15.50 14.84
N SER A 223 3.34 -15.81 14.71
CA SER A 223 4.32 -14.90 14.14
C SER A 223 3.98 -14.58 12.67
N TRP A 224 3.93 -13.31 12.33
CA TRP A 224 3.65 -12.82 10.98
C TRP A 224 4.66 -13.31 9.93
N ARG A 225 5.83 -13.74 10.38
CA ARG A 225 6.96 -14.14 9.54
C ARG A 225 7.15 -15.66 9.49
N SER A 226 7.44 -16.26 10.65
CA SER A 226 7.71 -17.71 10.74
C SER A 226 6.44 -18.56 10.65
N GLY A 227 5.27 -17.98 10.98
CA GLY A 227 4.03 -18.71 11.15
C GLY A 227 4.01 -19.62 12.39
N ALA A 228 5.03 -19.54 13.26
CA ALA A 228 5.06 -20.30 14.51
C ALA A 228 4.12 -19.70 15.54
N LYS A 229 3.54 -20.54 16.42
CA LYS A 229 2.81 -20.08 17.58
C LYS A 229 3.79 -19.39 18.54
N VAL A 230 3.51 -18.14 18.91
CA VAL A 230 4.40 -17.38 19.80
C VAL A 230 4.29 -17.87 21.24
N GLU A 231 5.40 -17.80 21.95
CA GLU A 231 5.48 -18.07 23.38
C GLU A 231 5.51 -16.74 24.15
N LYS A 232 5.12 -16.76 25.43
CA LYS A 232 5.19 -15.60 26.31
C LYS A 232 6.37 -15.77 27.27
N LEU A 233 7.35 -14.85 27.17
CA LEU A 233 8.51 -14.82 28.05
C LEU A 233 8.59 -13.48 28.79
N ASN A 234 9.03 -13.51 30.07
CA ASN A 234 9.29 -12.29 30.81
C ASN A 234 10.75 -11.91 30.64
N LEU A 235 11.02 -10.86 29.87
CA LEU A 235 12.37 -10.41 29.53
C LEU A 235 12.50 -8.90 29.75
N LYS A 236 13.72 -8.45 30.09
CA LYS A 236 14.07 -7.04 30.15
C LYS A 236 14.41 -6.52 28.77
N GLN A 237 13.59 -5.59 28.24
CA GLN A 237 13.61 -5.17 26.84
C GLN A 237 13.51 -3.66 26.71
N TRP A 238 13.95 -3.13 25.56
CA TRP A 238 13.80 -1.72 25.20
C TRP A 238 12.49 -1.46 24.47
N PHE A 239 11.88 -0.32 24.82
CA PHE A 239 10.63 0.14 24.25
C PHE A 239 10.73 1.60 23.83
N PHE A 240 10.02 1.95 22.76
CA PHE A 240 9.67 3.33 22.46
C PHE A 240 8.25 3.63 22.96
N ARG A 241 8.10 4.75 23.65
CA ARG A 241 6.84 5.21 24.27
C ARG A 241 5.93 5.86 23.22
N ILE A 242 5.52 5.09 22.22
CA ILE A 242 4.58 5.53 21.16
C ILE A 242 3.22 5.94 21.76
N THR A 243 2.85 5.37 22.92
CA THR A 243 1.61 5.73 23.63
C THR A 243 1.57 7.18 24.06
N ALA A 244 2.72 7.86 24.23
CA ALA A 244 2.77 9.30 24.49
C ALA A 244 2.21 10.16 23.34
N PHE A 245 2.16 9.62 22.15
CA PHE A 245 1.66 10.29 20.94
C PHE A 245 0.26 9.82 20.52
N LYS A 246 -0.39 8.95 21.26
CA LYS A 246 -1.66 8.29 20.91
C LYS A 246 -2.76 9.27 20.46
N GLU A 247 -2.97 10.38 21.17
CA GLU A 247 -3.97 11.40 20.86
C GLU A 247 -3.65 12.09 19.52
N MET A 248 -2.38 12.48 19.34
CA MET A 248 -1.91 13.14 18.12
C MET A 248 -1.99 12.18 16.92
N LEU A 249 -1.59 10.91 17.09
CA LEU A 249 -1.69 9.88 16.07
C LEU A 249 -3.13 9.63 15.64
N LEU A 250 -4.09 9.70 16.58
CA LEU A 250 -5.51 9.52 16.26
C LEU A 250 -6.12 10.76 15.59
N LYS A 251 -5.91 11.94 16.18
CA LYS A 251 -6.50 13.20 15.70
C LYS A 251 -6.04 13.54 14.29
N ASP A 252 -4.75 13.38 14.02
CA ASP A 252 -4.16 13.80 12.76
C ASP A 252 -4.51 12.86 11.58
N LEU A 253 -5.12 11.68 11.84
CA LEU A 253 -5.67 10.83 10.77
C LEU A 253 -6.72 11.56 9.92
N ASP A 254 -7.44 12.51 10.50
CA ASP A 254 -8.48 13.26 9.79
C ASP A 254 -7.89 14.15 8.68
N SER A 255 -6.64 14.62 8.87
CA SER A 255 -5.92 15.41 7.87
C SER A 255 -5.47 14.60 6.65
N LEU A 256 -5.43 13.28 6.77
CA LEU A 256 -5.04 12.35 5.70
C LEU A 256 -6.23 11.88 4.85
N THR A 257 -7.44 12.29 5.21
CA THR A 257 -8.66 11.96 4.45
C THR A 257 -8.57 12.54 3.02
N GLY A 258 -8.88 11.71 2.03
CA GLY A 258 -8.73 12.05 0.61
C GLY A 258 -7.34 11.74 0.04
N GLY A 259 -6.27 11.82 0.84
CA GLY A 259 -4.91 11.42 0.44
C GLY A 259 -4.63 9.94 0.71
N TRP A 260 -5.23 9.39 1.77
CA TRP A 260 -5.04 7.99 2.17
C TRP A 260 -6.30 7.16 1.92
N PRO A 261 -6.19 5.86 1.55
CA PRO A 261 -7.32 4.96 1.44
C PRO A 261 -8.05 4.82 2.78
N GLU A 262 -9.39 4.93 2.78
CA GLU A 262 -10.20 4.84 4.00
C GLU A 262 -10.01 3.52 4.75
N ARG A 263 -9.73 2.43 4.03
CA ARG A 263 -9.36 1.14 4.62
C ARG A 263 -8.14 1.26 5.54
N VAL A 264 -7.09 1.96 5.12
CA VAL A 264 -5.86 2.15 5.91
C VAL A 264 -6.12 3.04 7.11
N LEU A 265 -6.87 4.15 6.92
CA LEU A 265 -7.27 5.04 8.02
C LEU A 265 -8.06 4.28 9.09
N SER A 266 -9.02 3.46 8.67
CA SER A 266 -9.81 2.60 9.56
C SER A 266 -8.95 1.56 10.29
N MET A 267 -7.98 0.95 9.60
CA MET A 267 -7.04 0.00 10.23
C MET A 267 -6.23 0.70 11.33
N GLN A 268 -5.73 1.91 11.11
CA GLN A 268 -4.98 2.66 12.10
C GLN A 268 -5.86 3.13 13.26
N ARG A 269 -7.06 3.66 12.99
CA ARG A 269 -8.03 4.03 14.06
C ARG A 269 -8.34 2.83 14.95
N ASN A 270 -8.63 1.68 14.36
CA ASN A 270 -8.93 0.45 15.09
C ASN A 270 -7.74 -0.07 15.88
N TRP A 271 -6.51 0.10 15.38
CA TRP A 271 -5.30 -0.30 16.08
C TRP A 271 -4.99 0.59 17.28
N LEU A 272 -5.09 1.91 17.11
CA LEU A 272 -4.99 2.87 18.21
C LEU A 272 -6.04 2.57 19.27
N GLY A 273 -7.25 2.22 18.84
CA GLY A 273 -8.30 1.59 19.66
C GLY A 273 -8.72 2.43 20.85
N LYS A 274 -8.92 3.77 20.64
CA LYS A 274 -9.50 4.62 21.67
C LYS A 274 -10.92 4.16 21.94
N SER A 275 -11.21 3.77 23.17
CA SER A 275 -12.51 3.36 23.63
C SER A 275 -12.91 4.18 24.85
N HIS A 276 -14.14 4.71 24.80
CA HIS A 276 -14.77 5.35 25.96
C HIS A 276 -15.67 4.31 26.62
N GLY A 277 -15.50 4.13 27.92
CA GLY A 277 -16.27 3.17 28.67
C GLY A 277 -16.24 3.48 30.17
N ALA A 278 -16.66 2.53 30.97
CA ALA A 278 -16.61 2.63 32.41
C ALA A 278 -15.74 1.53 33.00
N ARG A 279 -14.94 1.86 33.97
CA ARG A 279 -14.33 0.92 34.91
C ARG A 279 -15.33 0.68 36.01
N VAL A 280 -15.72 -0.58 36.21
CA VAL A 280 -16.72 -0.99 37.21
C VAL A 280 -16.07 -1.97 38.17
N THR A 281 -16.20 -1.70 39.49
CA THR A 281 -15.58 -2.53 40.55
C THR A 281 -16.58 -3.53 41.07
N PHE A 282 -16.28 -4.82 40.87
CA PHE A 282 -16.95 -5.95 41.51
C PHE A 282 -16.20 -6.38 42.77
N THR A 283 -16.90 -6.84 43.79
CA THR A 283 -16.28 -7.44 44.96
C THR A 283 -16.36 -8.95 44.85
N VAL A 284 -15.22 -9.62 44.75
CA VAL A 284 -15.09 -11.09 44.64
C VAL A 284 -14.61 -11.64 45.97
N ALA A 285 -15.35 -12.60 46.52
CA ALA A 285 -15.05 -13.21 47.81
C ALA A 285 -15.16 -14.74 47.78
N ALA A 286 -14.39 -15.41 48.63
CA ALA A 286 -14.66 -16.79 48.97
C ALA A 286 -15.97 -16.82 49.80
N GLY A 287 -16.92 -17.68 49.46
CA GLY A 287 -18.29 -17.64 49.96
C GLY A 287 -18.45 -17.83 51.47
N SER A 288 -17.45 -17.55 52.31
CA SER A 288 -17.51 -17.55 53.77
C SER A 288 -17.90 -16.16 54.31
N GLN A 289 -18.67 -16.12 55.43
CA GLN A 289 -19.21 -14.89 56.03
C GLN A 289 -18.16 -13.88 56.51
N ASP A 290 -16.90 -14.28 56.69
CA ASP A 290 -15.82 -13.46 57.24
C ASP A 290 -14.86 -12.87 56.19
N ASP A 291 -15.05 -13.23 54.90
CA ASP A 291 -14.18 -12.74 53.80
C ASP A 291 -14.65 -11.37 53.30
N LYS A 292 -13.84 -10.34 53.54
CA LYS A 292 -14.08 -8.96 53.05
C LYS A 292 -14.06 -8.83 51.55
N GLY A 293 -13.64 -9.88 50.83
CA GLY A 293 -13.51 -9.92 49.39
C GLY A 293 -12.40 -9.02 48.82
N VAL A 294 -12.06 -9.26 47.57
CA VAL A 294 -11.07 -8.48 46.79
C VAL A 294 -11.82 -7.72 45.71
N ASN A 295 -11.48 -6.46 45.53
CA ASN A 295 -12.01 -5.66 44.41
C ASN A 295 -11.40 -6.10 43.10
N VAL A 296 -12.24 -6.37 42.12
CA VAL A 296 -11.88 -6.72 40.72
C VAL A 296 -12.50 -5.65 39.83
N ASN A 297 -11.66 -4.98 39.05
CA ASN A 297 -12.12 -3.97 38.12
C ASN A 297 -12.39 -4.61 36.75
N VAL A 298 -13.50 -4.20 36.15
CA VAL A 298 -13.92 -4.60 34.82
C VAL A 298 -14.10 -3.37 33.96
N PHE A 299 -13.51 -3.37 32.77
CA PHE A 299 -13.80 -2.34 31.77
C PHE A 299 -14.98 -2.77 30.88
N THR A 300 -15.94 -1.85 30.68
CA THR A 300 -17.04 -2.07 29.73
C THR A 300 -17.32 -0.82 28.90
N THR A 301 -17.57 -1.00 27.61
CA THR A 301 -18.11 0.06 26.72
C THR A 301 -19.63 0.19 26.82
N ARG A 302 -20.28 -0.77 27.51
CA ARG A 302 -21.74 -0.86 27.61
C ARG A 302 -22.19 -0.90 29.09
N PRO A 303 -21.95 0.18 29.89
CA PRO A 303 -22.41 0.21 31.28
C PRO A 303 -23.93 0.20 31.41
N ASP A 304 -24.69 0.55 30.36
CA ASP A 304 -26.12 0.41 30.22
C ASP A 304 -26.60 -1.03 30.38
N THR A 305 -25.76 -2.03 30.12
CA THR A 305 -26.08 -3.45 30.22
C THR A 305 -25.79 -4.07 31.61
N LEU A 306 -25.31 -3.27 32.56
CA LEU A 306 -24.89 -3.77 33.89
C LEU A 306 -25.95 -4.63 34.59
N TYR A 307 -27.24 -4.28 34.51
CA TYR A 307 -28.35 -5.09 35.07
C TYR A 307 -28.41 -6.52 34.49
N GLY A 308 -27.84 -6.78 33.32
CA GLY A 308 -27.83 -8.08 32.64
C GLY A 308 -26.60 -8.93 32.91
N VAL A 309 -25.75 -8.56 33.85
CA VAL A 309 -24.55 -9.32 34.19
C VAL A 309 -24.94 -10.62 34.88
N GLU A 310 -24.53 -11.75 34.30
CA GLU A 310 -24.83 -13.09 34.81
C GLU A 310 -23.57 -13.80 35.39
N TYR A 311 -22.37 -13.41 35.01
CA TYR A 311 -21.11 -13.95 35.51
C TYR A 311 -19.93 -12.97 35.37
N LEU A 312 -18.82 -13.24 36.07
CA LEU A 312 -17.52 -12.68 35.75
C LEU A 312 -16.62 -13.76 35.14
N ALA A 313 -15.77 -13.35 34.20
CA ALA A 313 -14.71 -14.21 33.70
C ALA A 313 -13.34 -13.54 33.92
N LEU A 314 -12.38 -14.33 34.36
CA LEU A 314 -10.99 -13.92 34.65
C LEU A 314 -10.05 -14.58 33.64
N SER A 315 -8.93 -13.89 33.35
CA SER A 315 -7.84 -14.44 32.54
C SER A 315 -7.15 -15.60 33.26
N LEU A 316 -6.46 -16.44 32.47
CA LEU A 316 -5.78 -17.65 32.98
C LEU A 316 -4.71 -17.33 34.03
N ASP A 317 -4.09 -16.16 33.94
CA ASP A 317 -2.99 -15.68 34.79
C ASP A 317 -3.44 -14.65 35.87
N HIS A 318 -4.74 -14.43 36.02
CA HIS A 318 -5.25 -13.49 37.02
C HIS A 318 -4.83 -13.90 38.45
N PRO A 319 -4.44 -12.96 39.35
CA PRO A 319 -3.97 -13.30 40.70
C PRO A 319 -4.91 -14.17 41.54
N ILE A 320 -6.24 -13.97 41.41
CA ILE A 320 -7.25 -14.81 42.07
C ILE A 320 -7.17 -16.26 41.52
N VAL A 321 -6.98 -16.43 40.21
CA VAL A 321 -6.88 -17.75 39.56
C VAL A 321 -5.60 -18.44 40.01
N THR A 322 -4.47 -17.76 39.98
CA THR A 322 -3.18 -18.28 40.42
C THR A 322 -3.24 -18.75 41.87
N LYS A 323 -3.89 -17.96 42.74
CA LYS A 323 -4.10 -18.33 44.18
C LYS A 323 -5.03 -19.56 44.31
N ALA A 324 -6.15 -19.59 43.61
CA ALA A 324 -7.08 -20.69 43.65
C ALA A 324 -6.44 -21.99 43.13
N ALA A 325 -5.63 -21.93 42.09
CA ALA A 325 -4.95 -23.08 41.52
C ALA A 325 -3.95 -23.74 42.48
N GLN A 326 -3.52 -23.07 43.54
CA GLN A 326 -2.65 -23.71 44.56
C GLN A 326 -3.36 -24.89 45.28
N ASN A 327 -4.69 -24.82 45.45
CA ASN A 327 -5.46 -25.79 46.17
C ASN A 327 -6.48 -26.57 45.32
N ASP A 328 -6.58 -26.24 44.01
CA ASP A 328 -7.54 -26.90 43.09
C ASP A 328 -6.79 -27.61 41.96
N LEU A 329 -6.76 -28.95 42.04
CA LEU A 329 -6.08 -29.80 41.04
C LEU A 329 -6.80 -29.79 39.69
N ALA A 330 -8.12 -29.67 39.69
CA ALA A 330 -8.91 -29.65 38.47
C ALA A 330 -8.71 -28.30 37.74
N LEU A 331 -8.60 -27.20 38.48
CA LEU A 331 -8.25 -25.92 37.92
C LEU A 331 -6.86 -25.94 37.30
N ARG A 332 -5.85 -26.54 37.94
CA ARG A 332 -4.49 -26.65 37.36
C ARG A 332 -4.54 -27.39 36.02
N LYS A 333 -5.22 -28.54 35.99
CA LYS A 333 -5.38 -29.29 34.75
C LYS A 333 -6.08 -28.49 33.67
N PHE A 334 -7.12 -27.74 34.00
CA PHE A 334 -7.80 -26.85 33.07
C PHE A 334 -6.86 -25.75 32.54
N LEU A 335 -6.03 -25.12 33.38
CA LEU A 335 -5.10 -24.08 32.97
C LEU A 335 -4.04 -24.59 31.96
N ASP A 336 -3.53 -25.84 32.22
CA ASP A 336 -2.58 -26.48 31.31
C ASP A 336 -3.22 -26.75 29.94
N GLU A 337 -4.46 -27.28 29.91
CA GLU A 337 -5.20 -27.54 28.68
C GLU A 337 -5.62 -26.24 27.98
N ALA A 338 -6.12 -25.26 28.71
CA ALA A 338 -6.66 -24.00 28.21
C ALA A 338 -5.59 -23.11 27.56
N SER A 339 -4.33 -23.19 28.00
CA SER A 339 -3.21 -22.45 27.39
C SER A 339 -2.98 -22.82 25.91
N SER A 340 -3.44 -24.02 25.50
CA SER A 340 -3.32 -24.54 24.14
C SER A 340 -4.55 -24.27 23.27
N LEU A 341 -5.65 -23.79 23.85
CA LEU A 341 -6.90 -23.53 23.12
C LEU A 341 -6.84 -22.22 22.33
N PRO A 342 -7.62 -22.12 21.23
CA PRO A 342 -7.76 -20.86 20.50
C PRO A 342 -8.29 -19.73 21.40
N PRO A 343 -7.90 -18.47 21.16
CA PRO A 343 -8.35 -17.31 21.95
C PRO A 343 -9.87 -17.09 21.94
N ASP A 344 -10.60 -17.65 20.97
CA ASP A 344 -12.04 -17.56 20.85
C ASP A 344 -12.77 -18.81 21.42
N SER A 345 -12.03 -19.69 22.09
CA SER A 345 -12.59 -20.88 22.75
C SER A 345 -13.67 -20.51 23.76
N LYS A 346 -14.72 -21.31 23.82
CA LYS A 346 -15.81 -21.16 24.79
C LYS A 346 -15.60 -22.00 26.06
N ALA A 347 -14.45 -22.67 26.17
CA ALA A 347 -14.12 -23.43 27.38
C ALA A 347 -14.02 -22.48 28.59
N GLY A 348 -14.55 -22.90 29.72
CA GLY A 348 -14.52 -22.15 30.95
C GLY A 348 -14.47 -23.05 32.18
N TYR A 349 -13.81 -22.63 33.23
CA TYR A 349 -13.78 -23.32 34.52
C TYR A 349 -14.42 -22.43 35.58
N CYS A 350 -15.50 -22.91 36.23
CA CYS A 350 -16.12 -22.18 37.33
C CYS A 350 -15.31 -22.35 38.61
N LEU A 351 -14.87 -21.24 39.22
CA LEU A 351 -14.13 -21.26 40.48
C LEU A 351 -15.03 -21.62 41.63
N ASN A 352 -14.86 -22.85 42.18
CA ASN A 352 -15.67 -23.34 43.26
C ASN A 352 -15.53 -22.53 44.54
N GLY A 353 -16.66 -22.10 45.10
CA GLY A 353 -16.67 -21.28 46.34
C GLY A 353 -16.20 -19.84 46.18
N ILE A 354 -15.87 -19.36 44.95
CA ILE A 354 -15.52 -17.95 44.70
C ILE A 354 -16.71 -17.34 43.92
N VAL A 355 -17.23 -16.22 44.46
CA VAL A 355 -18.39 -15.55 43.86
C VAL A 355 -18.17 -14.03 43.84
N ALA A 356 -18.83 -13.35 42.90
CA ALA A 356 -18.81 -11.91 42.82
C ALA A 356 -20.15 -11.30 43.30
N SER A 357 -20.07 -10.14 43.93
CA SER A 357 -21.22 -9.33 44.26
C SER A 357 -21.49 -8.29 43.19
N HIS A 358 -22.75 -8.13 42.81
CA HIS A 358 -23.16 -7.19 41.78
C HIS A 358 -23.00 -5.73 42.27
N PRO A 359 -22.31 -4.82 41.55
CA PRO A 359 -22.04 -3.45 42.01
C PRO A 359 -23.33 -2.64 42.18
N LEU A 360 -24.36 -2.85 41.39
CA LEU A 360 -25.63 -2.16 41.47
C LEU A 360 -26.44 -2.52 42.72
N GLN A 361 -26.16 -3.64 43.41
CA GLN A 361 -26.83 -4.03 44.67
C GLN A 361 -26.79 -2.93 45.72
N SER A 362 -25.72 -2.12 45.72
CA SER A 362 -25.53 -1.04 46.71
C SER A 362 -26.41 0.18 46.47
N ILE A 363 -26.93 0.37 45.24
CA ILE A 363 -27.75 1.55 44.84
C ILE A 363 -29.20 1.20 44.47
N ASP A 364 -29.47 -0.10 44.21
CA ASP A 364 -30.80 -0.65 43.92
C ASP A 364 -31.01 -1.94 44.71
N SER A 365 -31.48 -1.83 45.93
CA SER A 365 -31.81 -2.97 46.81
C SER A 365 -33.18 -3.61 46.49
N THR A 366 -34.00 -2.99 45.63
CA THR A 366 -35.31 -3.45 45.28
C THR A 366 -35.33 -4.51 44.18
N SER A 367 -34.30 -4.54 43.34
CA SER A 367 -34.18 -5.51 42.25
C SER A 367 -33.58 -6.84 42.74
N HIS A 368 -34.45 -7.81 43.08
CA HIS A 368 -34.03 -9.11 43.66
C HIS A 368 -32.96 -9.86 42.85
N HIS A 369 -32.97 -9.76 41.51
CA HIS A 369 -31.95 -10.42 40.68
C HIS A 369 -30.52 -9.90 40.94
N LEU A 370 -30.34 -8.65 41.40
CA LEU A 370 -29.04 -8.10 41.76
C LEU A 370 -28.48 -8.64 43.09
N THR A 371 -29.31 -9.26 43.93
CA THR A 371 -28.86 -9.85 45.22
C THR A 371 -28.20 -11.24 45.00
N ARG A 372 -28.38 -11.84 43.83
CA ARG A 372 -27.76 -13.10 43.45
C ARG A 372 -26.24 -12.95 43.38
N LYS A 373 -25.54 -13.89 43.97
CA LYS A 373 -24.06 -13.98 43.77
C LYS A 373 -23.76 -14.49 42.37
N LEU A 374 -22.87 -13.79 41.73
CA LEU A 374 -22.43 -14.07 40.36
C LEU A 374 -21.33 -15.15 40.37
N PRO A 375 -21.42 -16.21 39.58
CA PRO A 375 -20.34 -17.17 39.42
C PRO A 375 -19.11 -16.51 38.77
N VAL A 376 -17.90 -16.94 39.17
CA VAL A 376 -16.65 -16.48 38.62
C VAL A 376 -16.00 -17.60 37.83
N PHE A 377 -15.77 -17.36 36.54
CA PHE A 377 -15.14 -18.29 35.63
C PHE A 377 -13.70 -17.91 35.31
N VAL A 378 -12.92 -18.90 34.94
CA VAL A 378 -11.61 -18.72 34.26
C VAL A 378 -11.80 -19.11 32.81
N ALA A 379 -11.42 -18.22 31.87
CA ALA A 379 -11.67 -18.45 30.45
C ALA A 379 -10.54 -17.95 29.55
N PRO A 380 -10.12 -18.72 28.52
CA PRO A 380 -9.07 -18.35 27.58
C PRO A 380 -9.34 -17.06 26.79
N TYR A 381 -10.61 -16.73 26.54
CA TYR A 381 -11.00 -15.56 25.79
C TYR A 381 -10.79 -14.24 26.52
N VAL A 382 -10.50 -14.26 27.85
CA VAL A 382 -10.22 -13.09 28.66
C VAL A 382 -8.73 -12.78 28.56
N LEU A 383 -8.41 -11.64 27.99
CA LEU A 383 -7.02 -11.20 27.84
C LEU A 383 -6.53 -10.58 29.15
N SER A 384 -5.38 -11.03 29.64
CA SER A 384 -4.78 -10.53 30.90
C SER A 384 -4.38 -9.06 30.85
N ASP A 385 -4.14 -8.58 29.65
CA ASP A 385 -3.60 -7.28 29.36
C ASP A 385 -4.66 -6.26 28.89
N TYR A 386 -5.95 -6.64 28.92
CA TYR A 386 -7.08 -5.76 28.63
C TYR A 386 -8.09 -5.79 29.80
N GLY A 387 -8.49 -4.60 30.29
CA GLY A 387 -9.50 -4.48 31.34
C GLY A 387 -9.08 -5.11 32.68
N GLU A 388 -7.79 -5.10 33.01
CA GLU A 388 -7.22 -5.70 34.25
C GLU A 388 -7.42 -7.23 34.32
N GLY A 389 -7.56 -7.91 33.19
CA GLY A 389 -7.71 -9.38 33.11
C GLY A 389 -9.06 -9.91 33.60
N ALA A 390 -10.09 -9.07 33.59
CA ALA A 390 -11.44 -9.44 34.01
C ALA A 390 -12.51 -8.85 33.07
N VAL A 391 -13.56 -9.61 32.79
CA VAL A 391 -14.71 -9.16 32.00
C VAL A 391 -16.02 -9.54 32.69
N MET A 392 -17.05 -8.71 32.51
CA MET A 392 -18.42 -9.05 32.91
C MET A 392 -19.11 -9.78 31.75
N GLY A 393 -19.81 -10.85 32.05
CA GLY A 393 -20.58 -11.63 31.05
C GLY A 393 -22.02 -11.16 31.02
N VAL A 394 -22.47 -10.70 29.84
CA VAL A 394 -23.83 -10.19 29.62
C VAL A 394 -24.50 -10.95 28.45
N PRO A 395 -24.96 -12.17 28.68
CA PRO A 395 -25.49 -13.05 27.63
C PRO A 395 -26.60 -12.43 26.78
N GLY A 396 -27.44 -11.58 27.39
CA GLY A 396 -28.54 -10.91 26.69
C GLY A 396 -28.09 -9.89 25.65
N HIS A 397 -26.85 -9.36 25.73
CA HIS A 397 -26.38 -8.22 24.95
C HIS A 397 -25.03 -8.38 24.30
N ASP A 398 -24.36 -9.53 24.49
CA ASP A 398 -23.11 -9.90 23.80
C ASP A 398 -23.21 -11.34 23.26
N SER A 399 -22.93 -11.51 21.98
CA SER A 399 -23.06 -12.80 21.30
C SER A 399 -22.00 -13.83 21.76
N ARG A 400 -20.79 -13.36 22.13
CA ARG A 400 -19.73 -14.22 22.66
C ARG A 400 -20.09 -14.68 24.08
N ASP A 401 -20.58 -13.77 24.91
CA ASP A 401 -21.01 -14.07 26.27
C ASP A 401 -22.21 -15.00 26.26
N MET A 402 -23.14 -14.82 25.32
CA MET A 402 -24.27 -15.73 25.11
C MET A 402 -23.80 -17.16 24.81
N ALA A 403 -22.84 -17.30 23.88
CA ALA A 403 -22.29 -18.59 23.51
C ALA A 403 -21.57 -19.27 24.69
N PHE A 404 -20.71 -18.51 25.40
CA PHE A 404 -20.00 -18.98 26.58
C PHE A 404 -20.97 -19.43 27.69
N PHE A 405 -21.98 -18.59 28.00
CA PHE A 405 -22.95 -18.87 29.05
C PHE A 405 -23.81 -20.12 28.77
N LYS A 406 -24.24 -20.28 27.51
CA LYS A 406 -24.96 -21.47 27.09
C LYS A 406 -24.13 -22.77 27.27
N GLU A 407 -22.83 -22.72 26.97
CA GLU A 407 -21.94 -23.87 27.03
C GLU A 407 -21.55 -24.25 28.47
N ASN A 408 -21.27 -23.27 29.32
CA ASN A 408 -20.73 -23.51 30.67
C ASN A 408 -21.76 -23.51 31.79
N VAL A 409 -22.90 -22.83 31.62
CA VAL A 409 -23.95 -22.73 32.63
C VAL A 409 -25.21 -23.49 32.22
N ASN A 410 -25.48 -23.60 30.91
CA ASN A 410 -26.67 -24.19 30.35
C ASN A 410 -27.99 -23.63 30.97
N PRO A 411 -28.22 -22.32 30.89
CA PRO A 411 -29.35 -21.66 31.56
C PRO A 411 -30.68 -22.03 30.93
N GLU A 412 -31.76 -22.07 31.75
CA GLU A 412 -33.12 -22.21 31.22
C GLU A 412 -33.61 -20.94 30.52
N THR A 413 -33.25 -19.78 31.06
CA THR A 413 -33.69 -18.46 30.59
C THR A 413 -32.53 -17.47 30.51
N ILE A 414 -32.70 -16.42 29.71
CA ILE A 414 -31.76 -15.29 29.56
C ILE A 414 -32.56 -13.98 29.72
N SER A 415 -32.01 -13.04 30.51
CA SER A 415 -32.58 -11.74 30.75
C SER A 415 -32.13 -10.73 29.70
N LEU A 416 -33.10 -10.03 29.07
CA LEU A 416 -32.84 -8.90 28.19
C LEU A 416 -33.10 -7.61 28.99
N VAL A 417 -32.07 -6.81 29.14
CA VAL A 417 -32.14 -5.53 29.88
C VAL A 417 -32.26 -4.31 28.96
N ILE A 418 -32.11 -4.52 27.65
CA ILE A 418 -32.29 -3.50 26.61
C ILE A 418 -33.20 -4.04 25.51
N GLN A 419 -34.12 -3.21 25.00
CA GLN A 419 -35.07 -3.51 23.94
C GLN A 419 -35.09 -2.40 22.89
N PRO A 420 -35.50 -2.69 21.62
CA PRO A 420 -35.46 -1.72 20.53
C PRO A 420 -36.49 -0.57 20.67
N GLU A 421 -37.60 -0.79 21.37
CA GLU A 421 -38.71 0.18 21.50
C GLU A 421 -38.85 0.67 22.94
N PRO A 422 -39.38 1.92 23.18
CA PRO A 422 -39.66 2.42 24.53
C PRO A 422 -40.69 1.56 25.30
N VAL A 423 -40.49 1.40 26.60
CA VAL A 423 -41.32 0.58 27.48
C VAL A 423 -42.85 0.88 27.36
N ASN A 424 -43.22 2.13 27.10
CA ASN A 424 -44.64 2.57 27.02
C ASN A 424 -45.31 2.27 25.67
N ALA A 425 -44.58 1.80 24.65
CA ALA A 425 -45.14 1.61 23.30
C ALA A 425 -46.02 0.36 23.18
N ARG A 426 -45.84 -0.70 24.03
CA ARG A 426 -46.57 -1.95 23.94
C ARG A 426 -46.99 -2.58 25.29
N GLY A 427 -46.87 -1.89 26.43
CA GLY A 427 -47.24 -2.43 27.74
C GLY A 427 -46.37 -3.60 28.19
N ILE A 428 -45.03 -3.60 27.82
CA ILE A 428 -44.07 -4.66 28.12
C ILE A 428 -43.88 -4.76 29.63
N GLU A 429 -44.15 -5.93 30.21
CA GLU A 429 -43.88 -6.29 31.61
C GLU A 429 -42.49 -6.88 31.82
N ALA A 430 -42.02 -6.93 33.08
CA ALA A 430 -40.71 -7.49 33.39
C ALA A 430 -40.59 -8.97 32.97
N ALA A 431 -41.71 -9.72 33.02
CA ALA A 431 -41.76 -11.11 32.61
C ALA A 431 -41.50 -11.33 31.11
N ASP A 432 -41.87 -10.37 30.28
CA ASP A 432 -41.67 -10.43 28.81
C ASP A 432 -40.21 -10.25 28.37
N THR A 433 -39.34 -9.82 29.29
CA THR A 433 -37.92 -9.59 29.03
C THR A 433 -37.00 -10.73 29.48
N VAL A 434 -37.59 -11.80 30.07
CA VAL A 434 -36.91 -13.06 30.41
C VAL A 434 -37.34 -14.13 29.40
N ILE A 435 -36.45 -14.52 28.51
CA ILE A 435 -36.77 -15.40 27.39
C ILE A 435 -36.10 -16.77 27.55
N PRO A 436 -36.72 -17.87 27.05
CA PRO A 436 -36.06 -19.17 27.05
C PRO A 436 -34.72 -19.15 26.34
N ALA A 437 -33.67 -19.72 26.94
CA ALA A 437 -32.32 -19.66 26.43
C ALA A 437 -32.19 -20.25 25.00
N ARG A 438 -32.99 -21.29 24.66
CA ARG A 438 -33.05 -21.87 23.32
C ARG A 438 -33.50 -20.90 22.23
N GLU A 439 -34.33 -19.90 22.58
CA GLU A 439 -34.93 -18.93 21.67
C GLU A 439 -34.17 -17.60 21.72
N ALA A 440 -33.34 -17.38 22.74
CA ALA A 440 -32.60 -16.14 22.97
C ALA A 440 -31.56 -15.84 21.91
N LYS A 441 -31.59 -14.61 21.39
CA LYS A 441 -30.52 -13.98 20.58
C LYS A 441 -30.07 -12.73 21.29
N ALA A 442 -28.75 -12.52 21.32
CA ALA A 442 -28.17 -11.32 21.93
C ALA A 442 -28.64 -10.06 21.18
N PHE A 443 -29.19 -9.09 21.91
CA PHE A 443 -29.51 -7.77 21.36
C PHE A 443 -28.33 -6.83 21.58
N THR A 444 -27.54 -6.61 20.56
CA THR A 444 -26.24 -5.89 20.62
C THR A 444 -26.32 -4.40 20.29
N GLN A 445 -27.51 -3.91 19.87
CA GLN A 445 -27.70 -2.52 19.48
C GLN A 445 -28.04 -1.63 20.67
N ASP A 446 -28.00 -0.30 20.49
CA ASP A 446 -28.57 0.67 21.41
C ASP A 446 -30.09 0.53 21.42
N GLY A 447 -30.70 0.82 22.56
CA GLY A 447 -32.15 0.72 22.74
C GLY A 447 -32.62 1.38 24.05
N PHE A 448 -33.69 0.89 24.59
CA PHE A 448 -34.30 1.38 25.82
C PHE A 448 -34.22 0.33 26.92
N LEU A 449 -33.93 0.77 28.15
CA LEU A 449 -33.82 -0.13 29.28
C LEU A 449 -35.20 -0.72 29.66
N THR A 450 -35.21 -2.03 29.89
CA THR A 450 -36.41 -2.80 30.21
C THR A 450 -36.83 -2.56 31.67
N PRO A 451 -38.01 -3.05 32.08
CA PRO A 451 -38.45 -2.98 33.47
C PRO A 451 -37.52 -3.66 34.49
N LEU A 452 -36.68 -4.57 34.08
CA LEU A 452 -35.65 -5.23 34.93
C LEU A 452 -34.62 -4.22 35.47
N CYS A 453 -34.50 -3.04 34.86
CA CYS A 453 -33.47 -2.04 35.21
C CYS A 453 -33.90 -1.04 36.29
N GLY A 454 -34.89 -1.39 37.10
CA GLY A 454 -35.32 -0.59 38.26
C GLY A 454 -35.59 0.89 37.94
N LYS A 455 -34.93 1.80 38.65
CA LYS A 455 -35.12 3.26 38.47
C LYS A 455 -34.65 3.79 37.10
N TYR A 456 -33.92 3.00 36.30
CA TYR A 456 -33.42 3.40 34.97
C TYR A 456 -34.30 2.90 33.83
N LYS A 457 -35.38 2.18 34.11
CA LYS A 457 -36.32 1.67 33.12
C LYS A 457 -36.75 2.78 32.14
N GLY A 458 -36.83 2.44 30.85
CA GLY A 458 -37.29 3.33 29.79
C GLY A 458 -36.29 4.40 29.36
N LEU A 459 -35.14 4.50 30.00
CA LEU A 459 -34.07 5.38 29.51
C LEU A 459 -33.42 4.77 28.26
N HIS A 460 -32.99 5.63 27.35
CA HIS A 460 -32.16 5.22 26.23
C HIS A 460 -30.75 4.80 26.69
N SER A 461 -30.11 3.82 26.05
CA SER A 461 -28.79 3.26 26.40
C SER A 461 -27.76 4.30 26.79
N LYS A 462 -27.62 5.39 26.03
CA LYS A 462 -26.62 6.46 26.32
C LYS A 462 -26.90 7.22 27.60
N ASP A 463 -28.16 7.57 27.83
CA ASP A 463 -28.59 8.30 29.03
C ASP A 463 -28.53 7.39 30.27
N ALA A 464 -28.87 6.13 30.09
CA ALA A 464 -28.78 5.10 31.13
C ALA A 464 -27.33 4.88 31.56
N ALA A 465 -26.43 4.71 30.59
CA ALA A 465 -24.99 4.55 30.84
C ALA A 465 -24.42 5.71 31.68
N GLN A 466 -24.78 6.95 31.35
CA GLN A 466 -24.33 8.12 32.11
C GLN A 466 -24.84 8.12 33.54
N LYS A 467 -26.13 7.85 33.72
CA LYS A 467 -26.74 7.86 35.07
C LYS A 467 -26.28 6.70 35.94
N ILE A 468 -26.16 5.49 35.37
CA ILE A 468 -25.70 4.31 36.09
C ILE A 468 -24.25 4.52 36.59
N VAL A 469 -23.38 5.02 35.72
CA VAL A 469 -21.97 5.28 36.10
C VAL A 469 -21.89 6.39 37.12
N ALA A 470 -22.63 7.50 36.97
CA ALA A 470 -22.65 8.60 37.94
C ALA A 470 -23.11 8.14 39.33
N ASP A 471 -24.20 7.35 39.43
CA ASP A 471 -24.68 6.84 40.71
C ASP A 471 -23.69 5.84 41.36
N LEU A 472 -22.94 5.08 40.55
CA LEU A 472 -21.89 4.20 41.06
C LEU A 472 -20.60 4.95 41.41
N GLU A 473 -20.30 6.08 40.80
CA GLU A 473 -19.18 6.94 41.07
C GLU A 473 -19.30 7.58 42.47
N GLU A 474 -20.53 7.99 42.88
CA GLU A 474 -20.78 8.52 44.22
C GLU A 474 -20.36 7.54 45.33
N ILE A 475 -20.46 6.25 45.10
CA ILE A 475 -20.03 5.18 46.01
C ILE A 475 -18.68 4.57 45.68
N LYS A 476 -17.92 5.16 44.74
CA LYS A 476 -16.58 4.72 44.27
C LYS A 476 -16.57 3.29 43.69
N LYS A 477 -17.65 2.88 43.03
CA LYS A 477 -17.80 1.57 42.38
C LYS A 477 -17.68 1.62 40.86
N ALA A 478 -17.74 2.81 40.25
CA ALA A 478 -17.45 2.99 38.84
C ALA A 478 -16.87 4.36 38.54
N GLU A 479 -16.23 4.50 37.40
CA GLU A 479 -15.77 5.76 36.81
C GLU A 479 -15.72 5.66 35.31
N PHE A 480 -15.97 6.76 34.59
CA PHE A 480 -15.71 6.81 33.18
C PHE A 480 -14.22 6.85 32.92
N VAL A 481 -13.75 5.99 32.03
CA VAL A 481 -12.35 5.90 31.66
C VAL A 481 -12.18 5.80 30.14
N GLU A 482 -11.09 6.36 29.65
CA GLU A 482 -10.63 6.14 28.30
C GLU A 482 -9.57 5.05 28.32
N THR A 483 -9.76 4.03 27.50
CA THR A 483 -8.77 2.98 27.29
C THR A 483 -8.25 3.03 25.86
N TRP A 484 -7.04 2.54 25.69
CA TRP A 484 -6.36 2.49 24.41
C TRP A 484 -5.84 1.08 24.19
N ARG A 485 -5.97 0.59 22.94
CA ARG A 485 -5.40 -0.70 22.57
C ARG A 485 -3.90 -0.56 22.27
N LEU A 486 -3.47 0.62 21.79
CA LEU A 486 -2.08 0.90 21.48
C LEU A 486 -1.20 0.67 22.72
N ARG A 487 -0.08 -0.01 22.51
CA ARG A 487 0.98 -0.27 23.49
C ARG A 487 2.28 0.32 23.02
N ASP A 488 3.24 0.45 23.94
CA ASP A 488 4.58 0.92 23.58
C ASP A 488 5.28 -0.05 22.64
N TRP A 489 6.04 0.50 21.71
CA TRP A 489 6.71 -0.24 20.66
C TRP A 489 7.96 -0.94 21.19
N LEU A 490 7.94 -2.26 21.23
CA LEU A 490 9.06 -3.12 21.60
C LEU A 490 10.10 -3.15 20.49
N ILE A 491 11.29 -2.61 20.75
CA ILE A 491 12.34 -2.46 19.74
C ILE A 491 13.49 -3.45 19.89
N SER A 492 13.68 -4.08 21.03
CA SER A 492 14.77 -5.05 21.27
C SER A 492 14.64 -6.29 20.39
N ARG A 493 15.75 -6.69 19.76
CA ARG A 493 15.87 -7.95 19.01
C ARG A 493 17.16 -8.65 19.43
N GLN A 494 17.08 -9.94 19.82
CA GLN A 494 18.21 -10.77 20.25
C GLN A 494 18.87 -11.36 18.99
N ARG A 495 19.29 -10.48 18.08
CA ARG A 495 19.84 -10.84 16.76
C ARG A 495 21.07 -10.00 16.45
N TYR A 496 21.94 -10.54 15.62
CA TYR A 496 23.16 -9.85 15.18
C TYR A 496 22.89 -8.78 14.13
N TRP A 497 22.14 -9.11 13.07
CA TRP A 497 22.02 -8.26 11.91
C TRP A 497 20.92 -7.20 12.09
N GLY A 498 21.30 -6.11 12.73
CA GLY A 498 20.44 -4.96 13.06
C GLY A 498 21.28 -3.80 13.62
N ALA A 499 20.70 -2.61 13.71
CA ALA A 499 21.36 -1.44 14.31
C ALA A 499 21.57 -1.69 15.82
N PRO A 500 22.81 -1.70 16.33
CA PRO A 500 23.06 -1.92 17.76
C PRO A 500 22.43 -0.81 18.62
N ILE A 501 21.89 -1.17 19.77
CA ILE A 501 21.38 -0.20 20.75
C ILE A 501 22.54 0.54 21.37
N PRO A 502 22.61 1.90 21.27
CA PRO A 502 23.77 2.67 21.70
C PRO A 502 23.80 2.95 23.21
N ILE A 503 23.69 1.88 24.01
CA ILE A 503 23.70 1.92 25.48
C ILE A 503 24.83 1.05 26.02
N ILE A 504 25.47 1.52 27.09
CA ILE A 504 26.53 0.83 27.84
C ILE A 504 26.01 0.56 29.24
N HIS A 505 26.05 -0.69 29.67
CA HIS A 505 25.66 -1.11 31.02
C HIS A 505 26.89 -1.09 31.96
N CYS A 506 26.89 -0.15 32.89
CA CYS A 506 27.90 -0.01 33.93
C CYS A 506 27.35 -0.53 35.25
N GLY A 507 28.18 -1.25 36.00
CA GLY A 507 27.79 -1.75 37.34
C GLY A 507 27.46 -0.64 38.36
N ASP A 508 28.15 0.49 38.25
CA ASP A 508 28.01 1.62 39.21
C ASP A 508 26.99 2.67 38.69
N CYS A 509 27.00 2.95 37.36
CA CYS A 509 26.20 4.03 36.78
C CYS A 509 24.86 3.54 36.18
N GLY A 510 24.64 2.23 36.05
CA GLY A 510 23.52 1.66 35.35
C GLY A 510 23.65 1.79 33.82
N PRO A 511 22.52 1.93 33.08
CA PRO A 511 22.53 2.15 31.64
C PRO A 511 23.00 3.57 31.28
N VAL A 512 24.09 3.70 30.54
CA VAL A 512 24.72 4.97 30.15
C VAL A 512 24.68 5.08 28.61
N PRO A 513 24.15 6.17 28.02
CA PRO A 513 24.16 6.37 26.58
C PRO A 513 25.59 6.53 26.04
N VAL A 514 25.85 6.01 24.86
CA VAL A 514 27.09 6.25 24.12
C VAL A 514 27.12 7.73 23.73
N PRO A 515 28.25 8.46 23.91
CA PRO A 515 28.39 9.83 23.42
C PRO A 515 28.11 9.92 21.91
N VAL A 516 27.48 11.00 21.45
CA VAL A 516 27.10 11.15 20.04
C VAL A 516 28.33 11.16 19.13
N GLU A 517 29.44 11.71 19.60
CA GLU A 517 30.73 11.75 18.92
C GLU A 517 31.41 10.37 18.76
N ASP A 518 30.97 9.37 19.52
CA ASP A 518 31.46 7.99 19.46
C ASP A 518 30.55 7.08 18.61
N LEU A 519 29.51 7.62 18.00
CA LEU A 519 28.67 6.89 17.05
C LEU A 519 29.40 6.75 15.69
N PRO A 520 29.09 5.71 14.90
CA PRO A 520 28.18 4.59 15.23
C PRO A 520 28.85 3.51 16.10
N VAL A 521 28.07 2.89 16.98
CA VAL A 521 28.45 1.61 17.57
C VAL A 521 28.39 0.55 16.46
N LYS A 522 29.55 0.20 15.89
CA LYS A 522 29.65 -0.70 14.73
C LYS A 522 29.49 -2.18 15.14
N LEU A 523 28.80 -2.94 14.27
CA LEU A 523 28.74 -4.39 14.42
C LEU A 523 30.14 -5.02 14.25
N PRO A 524 30.53 -6.01 15.11
CA PRO A 524 31.76 -6.76 14.92
C PRO A 524 31.63 -7.72 13.72
N LYS A 525 32.73 -8.04 13.06
CA LYS A 525 32.69 -9.10 12.04
C LYS A 525 32.41 -10.45 12.68
N ILE A 526 31.54 -11.24 12.06
CA ILE A 526 31.25 -12.60 12.50
C ILE A 526 32.29 -13.56 11.91
N GLU A 527 32.87 -14.41 12.76
CA GLU A 527 33.85 -15.43 12.37
C GLU A 527 33.48 -16.80 12.98
N GLY A 528 33.98 -17.88 12.36
CA GLY A 528 33.98 -19.21 12.94
C GLY A 528 32.63 -19.94 12.90
N GLU A 529 32.18 -20.47 14.06
CA GLU A 529 31.03 -21.36 14.16
C GLU A 529 29.68 -20.70 13.89
N TRP A 530 29.57 -19.38 14.03
CA TRP A 530 28.34 -18.63 13.74
C TRP A 530 27.96 -18.70 12.27
N LEU A 531 28.94 -18.63 11.37
CA LEU A 531 28.74 -18.84 9.94
C LEU A 531 28.31 -20.29 9.61
N LYS A 532 28.51 -21.24 10.54
CA LYS A 532 28.12 -22.66 10.39
C LYS A 532 26.73 -22.97 10.97
N GLY A 533 25.94 -21.96 11.30
CA GLY A 533 24.58 -22.12 11.78
C GLY A 533 24.42 -22.30 13.30
N LYS A 534 25.41 -21.86 14.11
CA LYS A 534 25.22 -21.76 15.56
C LYS A 534 24.09 -20.79 15.87
N LYS A 535 23.11 -21.21 16.66
CA LYS A 535 21.93 -20.42 17.01
C LYS A 535 22.21 -19.59 18.27
N GLY A 536 21.64 -18.38 18.36
CA GLY A 536 21.78 -17.46 19.48
C GLY A 536 22.28 -16.08 19.03
N ASN A 537 22.53 -15.17 19.95
CA ASN A 537 23.04 -13.84 19.64
C ASN A 537 24.58 -13.81 19.62
N PRO A 538 25.26 -13.61 18.47
CA PRO A 538 26.72 -13.55 18.40
C PRO A 538 27.33 -12.39 19.19
N LEU A 539 26.58 -11.30 19.42
CA LEU A 539 27.06 -10.12 20.15
C LEU A 539 27.38 -10.43 21.61
N GLU A 540 26.60 -11.33 22.24
CA GLU A 540 26.84 -11.80 23.61
C GLU A 540 28.17 -12.57 23.75
N SER A 541 28.60 -13.24 22.69
CA SER A 541 29.79 -14.07 22.66
C SER A 541 31.05 -13.33 22.20
N SER A 542 30.89 -12.09 21.70
CA SER A 542 32.00 -11.28 21.17
C SER A 542 32.66 -10.48 22.29
N GLU A 543 33.53 -11.16 23.11
CA GLU A 543 34.20 -10.57 24.27
C GLU A 543 34.86 -9.21 23.98
N LYS A 544 35.59 -9.09 22.87
CA LYS A 544 36.28 -7.85 22.47
C LYS A 544 35.33 -6.71 22.17
N TRP A 545 34.14 -7.00 21.61
CA TRP A 545 33.14 -6.01 21.27
C TRP A 545 32.28 -5.69 22.51
N LEU A 546 31.91 -6.72 23.29
CA LEU A 546 31.02 -6.59 24.45
C LEU A 546 31.61 -5.69 25.54
N HIS A 547 32.89 -5.93 25.90
CA HIS A 547 33.53 -5.20 26.96
C HIS A 547 34.06 -3.83 26.52
N THR A 548 33.72 -2.80 27.27
CA THR A 548 34.10 -1.40 27.05
C THR A 548 34.30 -0.64 28.33
N LYS A 549 34.64 0.62 28.25
CA LYS A 549 34.70 1.54 29.40
C LYS A 549 33.41 2.35 29.48
N CYS A 550 32.95 2.60 30.69
CA CYS A 550 31.82 3.49 30.94
C CYS A 550 32.18 4.93 30.57
N PRO A 551 31.42 5.62 29.70
CA PRO A 551 31.68 7.01 29.34
C PRO A 551 31.51 7.98 30.51
N SER A 552 30.73 7.60 31.52
CA SER A 552 30.46 8.44 32.68
C SER A 552 31.51 8.35 33.79
N CYS A 553 31.95 7.13 34.17
CA CYS A 553 32.89 6.94 35.30
C CYS A 553 34.26 6.36 34.89
N GLY A 554 34.43 5.94 33.62
CA GLY A 554 35.64 5.29 33.10
C GLY A 554 35.84 3.83 33.57
N GLY A 555 34.97 3.29 34.39
CA GLY A 555 35.02 1.92 34.92
C GLY A 555 34.69 0.86 33.84
N PRO A 556 34.91 -0.43 34.15
CA PRO A 556 34.59 -1.53 33.23
C PRO A 556 33.07 -1.62 33.05
N ALA A 557 32.65 -1.78 31.81
CA ALA A 557 31.24 -1.84 31.42
C ALA A 557 31.02 -2.74 30.20
N LYS A 558 29.77 -3.00 29.89
CA LYS A 558 29.37 -3.85 28.73
C LYS A 558 28.44 -3.08 27.80
N ARG A 559 28.62 -3.26 26.48
CA ARG A 559 27.65 -2.80 25.50
C ARG A 559 26.35 -3.59 25.62
N ASP A 560 25.24 -2.96 25.26
CA ASP A 560 23.98 -3.67 25.04
C ASP A 560 24.17 -4.67 23.89
N THR A 561 23.61 -5.87 24.02
CA THR A 561 23.73 -6.93 23.02
C THR A 561 22.51 -7.07 22.12
N ASP A 562 21.44 -6.35 22.44
CA ASP A 562 20.28 -6.29 21.56
C ASP A 562 20.52 -5.32 20.39
N THR A 563 19.92 -5.62 19.26
CA THR A 563 19.80 -4.71 18.13
C THR A 563 18.38 -4.18 18.04
N MET A 564 18.22 -3.06 17.35
CA MET A 564 16.89 -2.47 17.14
C MET A 564 16.10 -3.25 16.09
N ASP A 565 14.77 -3.26 16.25
CA ASP A 565 13.83 -3.67 15.22
C ASP A 565 14.09 -2.89 13.91
N THR A 566 14.11 -3.58 12.78
CA THR A 566 14.36 -2.96 11.46
C THR A 566 13.36 -1.87 11.09
N PHE A 567 12.15 -1.91 11.68
CA PHE A 567 11.19 -0.83 11.50
C PHE A 567 11.67 0.50 12.10
N VAL A 568 12.65 0.52 13.00
CA VAL A 568 13.26 1.77 13.48
C VAL A 568 13.98 2.45 12.33
N ASP A 569 14.77 1.71 11.55
CA ASP A 569 15.46 2.23 10.38
C ASP A 569 14.49 2.73 9.30
N SER A 570 13.46 1.94 8.98
CA SER A 570 12.48 2.30 7.96
C SER A 570 11.50 3.40 8.41
N SER A 571 11.45 3.74 9.71
CA SER A 571 10.55 4.77 10.22
C SER A 571 10.97 6.22 9.87
N TRP A 572 12.19 6.45 9.41
CA TRP A 572 12.73 7.78 9.10
C TRP A 572 13.52 7.87 7.79
N TYR A 573 13.82 6.77 7.08
CA TYR A 573 14.68 6.69 5.91
C TYR A 573 14.32 7.67 4.78
N TYR A 574 13.04 7.97 4.61
CA TYR A 574 12.54 8.91 3.62
C TYR A 574 13.06 10.35 3.85
N LEU A 575 13.42 10.71 5.07
CA LEU A 575 14.08 11.98 5.38
C LEU A 575 15.56 11.96 4.98
N ARG A 576 16.23 10.81 5.11
CA ARG A 576 17.63 10.65 4.73
C ARG A 576 17.86 10.86 3.24
N PHE A 577 16.94 10.45 2.38
CA PHE A 577 17.02 10.69 0.94
C PHE A 577 17.08 12.18 0.55
N LEU A 578 16.58 13.06 1.39
CA LEU A 578 16.64 14.49 1.12
C LEU A 578 18.08 15.04 1.20
N ASP A 579 18.94 14.39 2.00
CA ASP A 579 20.33 14.80 2.22
C ASP A 579 21.20 13.60 2.61
N PRO A 580 21.43 12.64 1.69
CA PRO A 580 22.07 11.36 2.02
C PRO A 580 23.56 11.48 2.37
N ALA A 581 24.23 12.53 1.92
CA ALA A 581 25.65 12.79 2.17
C ALA A 581 25.92 13.59 3.46
N ASN A 582 24.89 14.00 4.21
CA ASN A 582 25.07 14.75 5.44
C ASN A 582 25.72 13.90 6.53
N LYS A 583 26.84 14.37 7.07
CA LYS A 583 27.58 13.67 8.15
C LYS A 583 27.32 14.26 9.55
N GLU A 584 26.73 15.45 9.61
CA GLU A 584 26.53 16.17 10.87
C GLU A 584 25.14 15.91 11.48
N SER A 585 24.17 15.56 10.64
CA SER A 585 22.79 15.30 11.09
C SER A 585 22.09 14.30 10.20
N PRO A 586 20.99 13.67 10.66
CA PRO A 586 20.22 12.73 9.85
C PRO A 586 19.77 13.28 8.50
N PHE A 587 19.49 14.58 8.46
CA PHE A 587 19.11 15.36 7.27
C PHE A 587 19.21 16.85 7.56
N SER A 588 19.37 17.67 6.53
CA SER A 588 19.33 19.15 6.68
C SER A 588 17.90 19.62 6.95
N SER A 589 17.72 20.39 8.01
CA SER A 589 16.40 20.86 8.47
C SER A 589 15.62 21.65 7.42
N HIS A 590 16.30 22.48 6.62
CA HIS A 590 15.67 23.28 5.55
C HIS A 590 15.17 22.44 4.36
N LEU A 591 15.66 21.21 4.22
CA LEU A 591 15.20 20.26 3.18
C LEU A 591 14.05 19.37 3.67
N ALA A 592 13.83 19.31 4.99
CA ALA A 592 12.82 18.43 5.58
C ALA A 592 11.42 18.76 5.03
N ARG A 593 10.81 17.75 4.42
CA ARG A 593 9.47 17.82 3.85
C ARG A 593 8.82 16.45 3.80
N PRO A 594 7.47 16.38 3.80
CA PRO A 594 6.77 15.11 3.62
C PRO A 594 6.95 14.58 2.18
N VAL A 595 6.76 13.28 2.03
CA VAL A 595 6.64 12.63 0.72
C VAL A 595 5.28 12.98 0.12
N ASN A 596 5.26 13.42 -1.14
CA ASN A 596 4.02 13.77 -1.82
C ASN A 596 3.19 12.54 -2.19
N VAL A 597 3.82 11.50 -2.77
CA VAL A 597 3.16 10.24 -3.09
C VAL A 597 4.01 9.09 -2.58
N TYR A 598 3.47 8.33 -1.65
CA TYR A 598 4.10 7.16 -1.04
C TYR A 598 3.41 5.88 -1.51
N ILE A 599 4.19 4.92 -2.04
CA ILE A 599 3.66 3.75 -2.74
C ILE A 599 4.17 2.48 -2.07
N GLY A 600 3.25 1.59 -1.63
CA GLY A 600 3.64 0.34 -1.00
C GLY A 600 2.49 -0.61 -0.71
N GLY A 601 2.80 -1.74 -0.09
CA GLY A 601 1.81 -2.78 0.23
C GLY A 601 0.92 -2.42 1.42
N VAL A 602 -0.32 -2.89 1.40
CA VAL A 602 -1.29 -2.69 2.50
C VAL A 602 -0.87 -3.39 3.81
N GLU A 603 0.00 -4.39 3.75
CA GLU A 603 0.56 -5.08 4.92
C GLU A 603 1.31 -4.15 5.88
N HIS A 604 1.74 -2.99 5.40
CA HIS A 604 2.44 -1.98 6.20
C HIS A 604 1.52 -0.95 6.86
N ALA A 605 0.20 -1.09 6.69
CA ALA A 605 -0.80 -0.11 7.18
C ALA A 605 -0.73 0.12 8.71
N ILE A 606 -0.41 -0.89 9.50
CA ILE A 606 -0.32 -0.82 10.98
C ILE A 606 1.14 -0.74 11.42
N LEU A 607 2.04 -1.53 10.82
CA LEU A 607 3.45 -1.61 11.21
C LEU A 607 4.20 -0.34 10.81
N HIS A 608 4.81 -0.35 9.63
CA HIS A 608 5.69 0.71 9.14
C HIS A 608 5.03 2.10 9.14
N LEU A 609 3.78 2.22 8.63
CA LEU A 609 3.14 3.53 8.52
C LEU A 609 2.86 4.18 9.88
N LEU A 610 2.48 3.39 10.89
CA LEU A 610 2.26 3.89 12.25
C LEU A 610 3.57 4.37 12.89
N TYR A 611 4.63 3.58 12.73
CA TYR A 611 5.95 3.91 13.27
C TYR A 611 6.58 5.12 12.57
N ALA A 612 6.44 5.21 11.25
CA ALA A 612 6.89 6.38 10.48
C ALA A 612 6.18 7.67 10.93
N ARG A 613 4.86 7.60 11.18
CA ARG A 613 4.08 8.74 11.71
C ARG A 613 4.56 9.15 13.11
N PHE A 614 4.80 8.17 13.98
CA PHE A 614 5.31 8.43 15.33
C PHE A 614 6.68 9.13 15.30
N ILE A 615 7.65 8.56 14.59
CA ILE A 615 9.01 9.12 14.51
C ILE A 615 9.00 10.49 13.82
N TYR A 616 8.22 10.67 12.75
CA TYR A 616 8.10 11.97 12.10
C TYR A 616 7.55 13.05 13.04
N LYS A 617 6.50 12.73 13.81
CA LYS A 617 5.93 13.65 14.82
C LYS A 617 6.92 13.98 15.92
N PHE A 618 7.69 13.00 16.37
CA PHE A 618 8.75 13.20 17.34
C PHE A 618 9.85 14.14 16.81
N LEU A 619 10.35 13.87 15.58
CA LEU A 619 11.38 14.70 14.96
C LEU A 619 10.86 16.10 14.65
N ALA A 620 9.61 16.26 14.28
CA ALA A 620 8.98 17.56 14.05
C ALA A 620 8.88 18.43 15.32
N GLN A 621 8.95 17.83 16.50
CA GLN A 621 9.00 18.51 17.81
C GLN A 621 10.43 18.74 18.29
N SER A 622 11.44 18.42 17.50
CA SER A 622 12.85 18.59 17.82
C SER A 622 13.48 19.76 17.04
N ASP A 623 14.69 20.11 17.42
CA ASP A 623 15.46 21.15 16.75
C ASP A 623 15.85 20.80 15.29
N LEU A 624 15.64 19.54 14.88
CA LEU A 624 15.84 19.09 13.50
C LEU A 624 14.79 19.63 12.51
N PHE A 625 13.68 20.20 12.99
CA PHE A 625 12.63 20.82 12.17
C PHE A 625 12.32 22.25 12.64
N PRO A 626 13.26 23.20 12.62
CA PRO A 626 13.06 24.52 13.20
C PRO A 626 11.91 25.33 12.57
N ALA A 627 11.58 25.10 11.32
CA ALA A 627 10.45 25.74 10.64
C ALA A 627 9.08 25.17 11.04
N ILE A 628 9.06 23.95 11.57
CA ILE A 628 7.86 23.20 12.00
C ILE A 628 7.74 23.17 13.54
N ALA A 629 8.83 23.44 14.24
CA ALA A 629 8.99 23.28 15.69
C ALA A 629 8.11 24.18 16.57
N ASN A 630 7.27 25.03 15.98
CA ASN A 630 6.24 25.71 16.76
C ASN A 630 4.87 25.08 16.49
N PRO A 631 4.37 24.16 17.36
CA PRO A 631 3.09 23.49 17.17
C PRO A 631 1.91 24.47 17.03
N GLU A 632 2.03 25.69 17.58
CA GLU A 632 1.02 26.74 17.47
C GLU A 632 0.99 27.40 16.08
N ASN A 633 2.08 27.31 15.29
CA ASN A 633 2.17 27.86 13.93
C ASN A 633 1.88 26.82 12.85
N LEU A 634 1.77 25.53 13.17
CA LEU A 634 1.43 24.48 12.22
C LEU A 634 -0.05 24.53 11.89
N LYS A 635 -0.38 25.20 10.78
CA LYS A 635 -1.72 25.11 10.18
C LYS A 635 -2.06 23.71 9.63
N VAL A 636 -1.06 22.83 9.51
CA VAL A 636 -1.17 21.47 8.97
C VAL A 636 -0.49 20.48 9.92
N PRO A 637 -1.13 19.37 10.29
CA PRO A 637 -0.53 18.31 11.10
C PRO A 637 0.77 17.77 10.49
N ALA A 638 1.73 17.43 11.37
CA ALA A 638 3.00 16.83 10.96
C ALA A 638 2.81 15.36 10.57
N GLU A 639 2.62 15.11 9.27
CA GLU A 639 2.48 13.77 8.69
C GLU A 639 3.57 13.51 7.63
N PRO A 640 4.18 12.30 7.62
CA PRO A 640 5.30 12.01 6.71
C PRO A 640 4.88 11.83 5.25
N PHE A 641 3.65 11.40 4.99
CA PHE A 641 3.16 11.01 3.68
C PHE A 641 1.83 11.71 3.38
N GLN A 642 1.79 12.53 2.33
CA GLN A 642 0.58 13.29 1.95
C GLN A 642 -0.44 12.39 1.26
N THR A 643 0.00 11.66 0.23
CA THR A 643 -0.84 10.70 -0.51
C THR A 643 -0.24 9.30 -0.36
N LEU A 644 -1.09 8.34 0.01
CA LEU A 644 -0.70 6.94 0.11
C LEU A 644 -1.37 6.13 -1.00
N LEU A 645 -0.55 5.50 -1.82
CA LEU A 645 -0.98 4.53 -2.80
C LEU A 645 -0.75 3.11 -2.27
N SER A 646 -1.79 2.55 -1.67
CA SER A 646 -1.75 1.17 -1.17
C SER A 646 -2.07 0.21 -2.31
N GLN A 647 -1.04 -0.46 -2.83
CA GLN A 647 -1.21 -1.41 -3.92
C GLN A 647 -1.69 -2.79 -3.44
N GLY A 648 -2.47 -3.47 -4.29
CA GLY A 648 -2.82 -4.86 -4.11
C GLY A 648 -1.65 -5.81 -4.35
N MET A 649 -1.63 -6.93 -3.65
CA MET A 649 -0.59 -7.95 -3.77
C MET A 649 -0.59 -8.62 -5.15
N VAL A 650 0.56 -9.12 -5.59
CA VAL A 650 0.65 -10.00 -6.76
C VAL A 650 0.62 -11.45 -6.30
N HIS A 651 -0.35 -12.20 -6.81
CA HIS A 651 -0.51 -13.62 -6.56
C HIS A 651 0.08 -14.43 -7.72
N GLY A 652 0.85 -15.46 -7.36
CA GLY A 652 1.39 -16.42 -8.30
C GLY A 652 0.65 -17.76 -8.25
N LYS A 653 0.62 -18.46 -9.35
CA LYS A 653 0.07 -19.81 -9.42
C LYS A 653 0.88 -20.72 -8.48
N THR A 654 0.20 -21.31 -7.51
CA THR A 654 0.79 -22.08 -6.42
C THR A 654 0.32 -23.52 -6.51
N PHE A 655 1.24 -24.45 -6.37
CA PHE A 655 0.96 -25.88 -6.42
C PHE A 655 1.24 -26.50 -5.06
N THR A 656 0.29 -27.26 -4.53
CA THR A 656 0.48 -28.03 -3.30
C THR A 656 0.17 -29.51 -3.51
N GLU A 657 0.93 -30.36 -2.85
CA GLU A 657 0.70 -31.81 -2.84
C GLU A 657 -0.56 -32.13 -2.03
N PRO A 658 -1.56 -32.84 -2.62
CA PRO A 658 -2.85 -33.04 -1.96
C PRO A 658 -2.78 -33.81 -0.64
N SER A 659 -1.79 -34.71 -0.49
CA SER A 659 -1.67 -35.59 0.67
C SER A 659 -1.00 -34.93 1.88
N THR A 660 -0.05 -34.01 1.64
CA THR A 660 0.82 -33.43 2.68
C THR A 660 0.59 -31.93 2.86
N GLY A 661 -0.03 -31.24 1.88
CA GLY A 661 -0.11 -29.78 1.83
C GLY A 661 1.22 -29.09 1.52
N ARG A 662 2.29 -29.85 1.21
CA ARG A 662 3.62 -29.29 0.86
C ARG A 662 3.55 -28.45 -0.41
N PHE A 663 4.16 -27.28 -0.39
CA PHE A 663 4.36 -26.45 -1.59
C PHE A 663 5.34 -27.13 -2.56
N LEU A 664 4.94 -27.24 -3.81
CA LEU A 664 5.72 -27.84 -4.87
C LEU A 664 6.51 -26.79 -5.66
N LEU A 665 7.74 -27.12 -6.02
CA LEU A 665 8.51 -26.33 -6.97
C LEU A 665 7.84 -26.40 -8.37
N PRO A 666 7.86 -25.32 -9.16
CA PRO A 666 7.40 -25.38 -10.57
C PRO A 666 8.06 -26.49 -11.40
N THR A 667 9.30 -26.85 -11.06
CA THR A 667 10.04 -27.93 -11.72
C THR A 667 9.52 -29.32 -11.36
N GLU A 668 8.80 -29.49 -10.26
CA GLU A 668 8.18 -30.76 -9.82
C GLU A 668 6.81 -31.00 -10.49
N VAL A 669 6.25 -30.00 -11.19
CA VAL A 669 4.93 -30.07 -11.82
C VAL A 669 5.09 -30.11 -13.34
N ASP A 670 4.40 -31.02 -14.00
CA ASP A 670 4.21 -31.02 -15.45
C ASP A 670 2.98 -30.20 -15.83
N ILE A 671 3.20 -29.07 -16.50
CA ILE A 671 2.17 -28.14 -16.97
C ILE A 671 2.02 -28.16 -18.50
N THR A 672 2.47 -29.21 -19.16
CA THR A 672 2.31 -29.37 -20.63
C THR A 672 0.85 -29.27 -21.03
N SER A 673 -0.04 -29.73 -20.16
CA SER A 673 -1.48 -29.49 -20.27
C SER A 673 -1.91 -28.53 -19.14
N PRO A 674 -2.08 -27.21 -19.41
CA PRO A 674 -2.36 -26.19 -18.40
C PRO A 674 -3.62 -26.49 -17.56
N ASP A 675 -4.62 -27.13 -18.16
CA ASP A 675 -5.89 -27.48 -17.52
C ASP A 675 -5.81 -28.74 -16.64
N LYS A 676 -4.75 -29.54 -16.79
CA LYS A 676 -4.53 -30.79 -16.04
C LYS A 676 -3.06 -30.94 -15.65
N PRO A 677 -2.54 -30.10 -14.74
CA PRO A 677 -1.18 -30.25 -14.24
C PRO A 677 -1.02 -31.57 -13.49
N LEU A 678 0.12 -32.22 -13.60
CA LEU A 678 0.45 -33.45 -12.90
C LEU A 678 1.77 -33.29 -12.12
N ILE A 679 1.87 -33.92 -10.96
CA ILE A 679 3.14 -34.02 -10.24
C ILE A 679 4.05 -34.96 -11.04
N LYS A 680 5.24 -34.50 -11.45
CA LYS A 680 6.17 -35.26 -12.30
C LYS A 680 6.49 -36.63 -11.70
N GLY A 681 6.42 -37.65 -12.56
CA GLY A 681 6.64 -39.04 -12.17
C GLY A 681 5.47 -39.70 -11.45
N THR A 682 4.33 -39.00 -11.35
CA THR A 682 3.09 -39.56 -10.75
C THR A 682 1.89 -39.27 -11.65
N GLN A 683 0.72 -39.85 -11.30
CA GLN A 683 -0.58 -39.52 -11.92
C GLN A 683 -1.42 -38.59 -11.02
N VAL A 684 -0.80 -37.97 -10.02
CA VAL A 684 -1.49 -37.14 -9.03
C VAL A 684 -1.59 -35.71 -9.57
N THR A 685 -2.79 -35.16 -9.57
CA THR A 685 -3.04 -33.75 -9.86
C THR A 685 -2.79 -32.91 -8.60
N PRO A 686 -1.86 -31.92 -8.60
CA PRO A 686 -1.67 -31.04 -7.46
C PRO A 686 -2.89 -30.14 -7.23
N ASN A 687 -3.10 -29.68 -5.99
CA ASN A 687 -4.01 -28.58 -5.75
C ASN A 687 -3.41 -27.30 -6.34
N VAL A 688 -4.25 -26.51 -7.02
CA VAL A 688 -3.85 -25.27 -7.68
C VAL A 688 -4.60 -24.12 -7.04
N SER A 689 -3.86 -23.11 -6.58
CA SER A 689 -4.39 -21.85 -6.04
C SER A 689 -3.60 -20.65 -6.56
N PHE A 690 -4.16 -19.46 -6.40
CA PHE A 690 -3.41 -18.22 -6.56
C PHE A 690 -3.16 -17.63 -5.19
N GLU A 691 -1.89 -17.50 -4.81
CA GLU A 691 -1.49 -17.01 -3.49
C GLU A 691 -0.42 -15.94 -3.60
N LYS A 692 -0.31 -15.08 -2.58
CA LYS A 692 0.75 -14.05 -2.51
C LYS A 692 2.11 -14.67 -2.85
N MET A 693 2.80 -14.05 -3.81
CA MET A 693 4.14 -14.49 -4.20
C MET A 693 5.10 -14.45 -3.01
N SER A 694 5.71 -15.58 -2.72
CA SER A 694 6.73 -15.71 -1.67
C SER A 694 7.72 -16.82 -1.99
N LYS A 695 8.93 -16.72 -1.41
CA LYS A 695 9.98 -17.74 -1.59
C LYS A 695 9.57 -19.10 -1.01
N SER A 696 8.89 -19.09 0.15
CA SER A 696 8.45 -20.32 0.83
C SER A 696 7.36 -21.09 0.07
N LYS A 697 6.61 -20.42 -0.79
CA LYS A 697 5.56 -21.02 -1.63
C LYS A 697 6.04 -21.40 -3.02
N HIS A 698 7.27 -21.09 -3.35
CA HIS A 698 7.89 -21.34 -4.66
C HIS A 698 7.12 -20.79 -5.88
N ASN A 699 6.28 -19.77 -5.65
CA ASN A 699 5.37 -19.19 -6.65
C ASN A 699 5.81 -17.80 -7.13
N GLY A 700 7.00 -17.35 -6.75
CA GLY A 700 7.58 -16.08 -7.20
C GLY A 700 8.08 -16.17 -8.63
N VAL A 701 7.68 -15.23 -9.47
CA VAL A 701 8.15 -15.09 -10.86
C VAL A 701 9.24 -14.03 -10.92
N ASP A 702 10.42 -14.37 -11.47
CA ASP A 702 11.54 -13.44 -11.64
C ASP A 702 11.23 -12.46 -12.79
N PRO A 703 11.22 -11.14 -12.53
CA PRO A 703 11.00 -10.13 -13.56
C PRO A 703 11.97 -10.21 -14.73
N THR A 704 13.21 -10.63 -14.47
CA THR A 704 14.25 -10.73 -15.52
C THR A 704 13.90 -11.76 -16.58
N LEU A 705 13.24 -12.86 -16.20
CA LEU A 705 12.82 -13.88 -17.16
C LEU A 705 11.69 -13.34 -18.06
N CYS A 706 10.75 -12.58 -17.49
CA CYS A 706 9.67 -11.96 -18.25
C CYS A 706 10.21 -10.89 -19.22
N THR A 707 11.09 -10.00 -18.75
CA THR A 707 11.68 -8.97 -19.61
C THR A 707 12.59 -9.54 -20.70
N ALA A 708 13.30 -10.62 -20.43
CA ALA A 708 14.12 -11.31 -21.42
C ALA A 708 13.27 -11.96 -22.54
N LYS A 709 12.03 -12.33 -22.22
CA LYS A 709 11.11 -13.02 -23.17
C LYS A 709 10.22 -12.05 -23.93
N TYR A 710 9.66 -11.04 -23.25
CA TYR A 710 8.62 -10.15 -23.79
C TYR A 710 9.06 -8.68 -23.92
N GLY A 711 10.21 -8.34 -23.37
CA GLY A 711 10.66 -6.96 -23.22
C GLY A 711 10.14 -6.29 -21.94
N ALA A 712 10.84 -5.22 -21.50
CA ALA A 712 10.47 -4.44 -20.35
C ALA A 712 9.14 -3.71 -20.54
N ASP A 713 8.96 -3.07 -21.70
CA ASP A 713 7.78 -2.27 -22.00
C ASP A 713 6.49 -3.11 -22.00
N ALA A 714 6.50 -4.31 -22.58
CA ALA A 714 5.33 -5.19 -22.56
C ALA A 714 5.05 -5.71 -21.14
N THR A 715 6.10 -6.03 -20.38
CA THR A 715 5.98 -6.51 -19.00
C THR A 715 5.40 -5.41 -18.09
N ARG A 716 5.90 -4.18 -18.18
CA ARG A 716 5.42 -3.00 -17.46
C ARG A 716 3.94 -2.73 -17.76
N ALA A 717 3.58 -2.64 -19.05
CA ALA A 717 2.22 -2.39 -19.47
C ALA A 717 1.26 -3.51 -19.01
N HIS A 718 1.68 -4.78 -19.02
CA HIS A 718 0.88 -5.89 -18.52
C HIS A 718 0.60 -5.82 -17.03
N VAL A 719 1.63 -5.54 -16.21
CA VAL A 719 1.50 -5.39 -14.75
C VAL A 719 0.50 -4.29 -14.38
N LEU A 720 0.50 -3.18 -15.13
CA LEU A 720 -0.41 -2.05 -14.88
C LEU A 720 -1.83 -2.31 -15.39
N PHE A 721 -1.97 -3.04 -16.50
CA PHE A 721 -3.26 -3.28 -17.15
C PHE A 721 -4.09 -4.36 -16.47
N SER A 722 -3.44 -5.39 -15.90
CA SER A 722 -4.09 -6.63 -15.47
C SER A 722 -5.04 -6.47 -14.29
N ALA A 723 -4.86 -5.45 -13.43
CA ALA A 723 -5.76 -5.17 -12.32
C ALA A 723 -5.66 -3.70 -11.90
N PRO A 724 -6.75 -3.10 -11.33
CA PRO A 724 -6.68 -1.83 -10.63
C PRO A 724 -5.57 -1.83 -9.58
N VAL A 725 -4.97 -0.66 -9.31
CA VAL A 725 -3.79 -0.57 -8.44
C VAL A 725 -4.06 -1.15 -7.04
N SER A 726 -5.23 -0.88 -6.45
CA SER A 726 -5.62 -1.36 -5.11
C SER A 726 -5.97 -2.85 -5.03
N GLU A 727 -6.23 -3.49 -6.19
CA GLU A 727 -6.74 -4.86 -6.24
C GLU A 727 -5.61 -5.89 -6.37
N VAL A 728 -5.89 -7.11 -5.93
CA VAL A 728 -4.99 -8.25 -6.11
C VAL A 728 -4.80 -8.51 -7.61
N LEU A 729 -3.55 -8.70 -8.02
CA LEU A 729 -3.18 -9.09 -9.36
C LEU A 729 -2.81 -10.58 -9.40
N GLU A 730 -3.60 -11.38 -10.08
CA GLU A 730 -3.24 -12.75 -10.41
C GLU A 730 -2.33 -12.76 -11.65
N TRP A 731 -1.09 -13.18 -11.46
CA TRP A 731 -0.09 -13.16 -12.52
C TRP A 731 -0.37 -14.26 -13.54
N ASP A 732 -0.69 -13.83 -14.76
CA ASP A 732 -0.92 -14.71 -15.91
C ASP A 732 -0.07 -14.24 -17.10
N GLU A 733 1.03 -14.93 -17.32
CA GLU A 733 2.00 -14.61 -18.38
C GLU A 733 1.42 -14.73 -19.79
N ALA A 734 0.43 -15.62 -19.98
CA ALA A 734 -0.19 -15.82 -21.30
C ALA A 734 -0.94 -14.57 -21.80
N LYS A 735 -1.40 -13.71 -20.90
CA LYS A 735 -2.11 -12.47 -21.26
C LYS A 735 -1.20 -11.37 -21.81
N ILE A 736 0.13 -11.48 -21.63
CA ILE A 736 1.10 -10.49 -22.14
C ILE A 736 1.02 -10.37 -23.67
N VAL A 737 0.71 -11.45 -24.37
CA VAL A 737 0.53 -11.47 -25.83
C VAL A 737 -0.48 -10.43 -26.31
N GLY A 738 -1.49 -10.10 -25.51
CA GLY A 738 -2.45 -9.03 -25.81
C GLY A 738 -1.78 -7.66 -25.90
N ILE A 739 -0.85 -7.39 -24.99
CA ILE A 739 -0.06 -6.16 -24.94
C ILE A 739 0.93 -6.10 -26.11
N GLU A 740 1.64 -7.20 -26.42
CA GLU A 740 2.55 -7.25 -27.58
C GLU A 740 1.84 -6.94 -28.90
N ARG A 741 0.62 -7.48 -29.06
CA ARG A 741 -0.22 -7.18 -30.24
C ARG A 741 -0.64 -5.72 -30.30
N TRP A 742 -0.94 -5.09 -29.17
CA TRP A 742 -1.24 -3.65 -29.11
C TRP A 742 -0.01 -2.83 -29.48
N LEU A 743 1.15 -3.07 -28.85
CA LEU A 743 2.38 -2.34 -29.15
C LEU A 743 2.81 -2.53 -30.62
N SER A 744 2.58 -3.71 -31.21
CA SER A 744 2.84 -3.94 -32.64
C SER A 744 1.90 -3.13 -33.56
N ARG A 745 0.63 -2.95 -33.17
CA ARG A 745 -0.30 -2.06 -33.91
C ARG A 745 0.10 -0.60 -33.80
N LEU A 746 0.50 -0.16 -32.59
CA LEU A 746 1.00 1.19 -32.37
C LEU A 746 2.26 1.45 -33.24
N TRP A 747 3.19 0.50 -33.23
CA TRP A 747 4.40 0.58 -34.05
C TRP A 747 4.07 0.77 -35.54
N LYS A 748 3.17 -0.04 -36.07
CA LYS A 748 2.71 0.11 -37.45
C LYS A 748 2.06 1.47 -37.70
N LEU A 749 1.18 1.92 -36.79
CA LEU A 749 0.49 3.22 -36.86
C LEU A 749 1.49 4.37 -36.99
N VAL A 750 2.57 4.36 -36.20
CA VAL A 750 3.60 5.39 -36.25
C VAL A 750 4.35 5.42 -37.58
N PHE A 751 4.72 4.25 -38.12
CA PHE A 751 5.35 4.18 -39.45
C PHE A 751 4.44 4.63 -40.59
N ASP A 752 3.16 4.27 -40.54
CA ASP A 752 2.16 4.73 -41.52
C ASP A 752 1.97 6.25 -41.43
N ALA A 753 1.94 6.81 -40.20
CA ALA A 753 1.88 8.25 -39.97
C ALA A 753 3.13 8.97 -40.49
N GLN A 754 4.34 8.45 -40.21
CA GLN A 754 5.59 9.00 -40.69
C GLN A 754 5.60 9.12 -42.25
N ARG A 755 5.16 8.07 -42.95
CA ARG A 755 5.06 8.08 -44.42
C ARG A 755 4.10 9.18 -44.89
N ASN A 756 2.89 9.23 -44.33
CA ASN A 756 1.89 10.21 -44.71
C ASN A 756 2.41 11.66 -44.48
N LEU A 757 3.08 11.93 -43.40
CA LEU A 757 3.66 13.23 -43.09
C LEU A 757 4.82 13.59 -44.03
N ALA A 758 5.67 12.60 -44.39
CA ALA A 758 6.75 12.77 -45.36
C ALA A 758 6.22 13.03 -46.78
N ASP A 759 5.22 12.27 -47.23
CA ASP A 759 4.60 12.42 -48.54
C ASP A 759 3.93 13.79 -48.72
N CYS A 760 3.38 14.37 -47.66
CA CYS A 760 2.79 15.71 -47.63
C CYS A 760 3.82 16.84 -47.43
N SER A 761 5.11 16.52 -47.23
CA SER A 761 6.16 17.49 -46.89
C SER A 761 5.75 18.36 -45.71
N PHE A 762 5.11 17.75 -44.71
CA PHE A 762 4.60 18.44 -43.51
C PHE A 762 5.77 18.94 -42.65
N THR A 763 5.71 20.21 -42.27
CA THR A 763 6.67 20.86 -41.37
C THR A 763 5.92 21.47 -40.20
N ILE A 764 6.44 21.27 -38.98
CA ILE A 764 5.89 21.95 -37.79
C ILE A 764 6.33 23.39 -37.83
N GLN A 765 5.38 24.32 -37.95
CA GLN A 765 5.69 25.75 -37.82
C GLN A 765 5.72 26.13 -36.33
N SER A 766 6.53 27.16 -36.00
CA SER A 766 6.59 27.71 -34.65
C SER A 766 5.22 28.25 -34.16
N ALA A 767 4.30 28.56 -35.07
CA ALA A 767 2.93 28.95 -34.77
C ALA A 767 2.05 27.75 -34.29
N ASP A 768 2.48 26.55 -34.54
CA ASP A 768 1.76 25.30 -34.13
C ASP A 768 2.15 24.85 -32.72
N LEU A 769 3.12 25.53 -32.11
CA LEU A 769 3.62 25.26 -30.77
C LEU A 769 3.51 26.51 -29.88
N ASP A 770 3.09 26.34 -28.62
CA ASP A 770 3.17 27.40 -27.64
C ASP A 770 4.61 27.65 -27.19
N SER A 771 4.84 28.70 -26.37
CA SER A 771 6.17 29.09 -25.88
C SER A 771 6.83 27.99 -25.01
N ALA A 772 6.06 26.99 -24.57
CA ALA A 772 6.51 25.82 -23.80
C ALA A 772 6.72 24.58 -24.68
N GLY A 773 6.53 24.68 -26.01
CA GLY A 773 6.63 23.54 -26.94
C GLY A 773 5.40 22.63 -26.94
N HIS A 774 4.28 23.07 -26.37
CA HIS A 774 3.02 22.36 -26.47
C HIS A 774 2.39 22.56 -27.85
N ALA A 775 1.73 21.56 -28.38
CA ALA A 775 0.91 21.71 -29.57
C ALA A 775 -0.23 22.72 -29.28
N VAL A 776 -0.32 23.75 -30.09
CA VAL A 776 -1.38 24.77 -29.97
C VAL A 776 -2.73 24.12 -30.21
N SER A 777 -3.74 24.55 -29.48
CA SER A 777 -5.13 24.19 -29.75
C SER A 777 -5.48 24.54 -31.20
N LEU A 778 -6.24 23.65 -31.87
CA LEU A 778 -6.73 23.95 -33.23
C LEU A 778 -7.45 25.31 -33.21
N SER A 779 -6.98 26.23 -34.05
CA SER A 779 -7.58 27.58 -34.17
C SER A 779 -9.04 27.52 -34.64
N SER A 780 -9.42 26.49 -35.39
CA SER A 780 -10.80 26.27 -35.83
C SER A 780 -11.02 24.79 -36.10
N VAL A 781 -12.20 24.31 -35.72
CA VAL A 781 -12.70 22.98 -36.04
C VAL A 781 -13.59 22.98 -37.29
N GLN A 782 -13.88 24.17 -37.87
CA GLN A 782 -14.66 24.32 -39.10
C GLN A 782 -13.81 23.85 -40.26
N GLY A 783 -14.37 22.99 -41.11
CA GLY A 783 -13.69 22.42 -42.30
C GLY A 783 -12.90 21.14 -42.06
N LEU A 784 -12.83 20.61 -40.86
CA LEU A 784 -12.31 19.27 -40.61
C LEU A 784 -13.19 18.22 -41.29
N SER A 785 -12.59 17.20 -41.87
CA SER A 785 -13.31 15.99 -42.29
C SER A 785 -13.87 15.24 -41.08
N ASP A 786 -14.82 14.36 -41.25
CA ASP A 786 -15.39 13.58 -40.16
C ASP A 786 -14.31 12.71 -39.46
N SER A 787 -13.40 12.11 -40.25
CA SER A 787 -12.28 11.33 -39.70
C SER A 787 -11.30 12.19 -38.89
N ASP A 788 -11.04 13.44 -39.29
CA ASP A 788 -10.19 14.38 -38.54
C ASP A 788 -10.88 14.83 -37.24
N ALA A 789 -12.18 15.15 -37.32
CA ALA A 789 -12.99 15.56 -36.18
C ALA A 789 -13.07 14.43 -35.13
N ASP A 790 -13.34 13.21 -35.53
CA ASP A 790 -13.41 12.04 -34.64
C ASP A 790 -12.03 11.74 -33.99
N ALA A 791 -10.96 11.79 -34.77
CA ALA A 791 -9.61 11.53 -34.30
C ALA A 791 -9.14 12.55 -33.27
N ILE A 792 -9.36 13.85 -33.52
CA ILE A 792 -8.94 14.91 -32.61
C ILE A 792 -9.78 14.93 -31.32
N LEU A 793 -11.08 14.68 -31.41
CA LEU A 793 -11.97 14.55 -30.26
C LEU A 793 -11.59 13.33 -29.41
N ALA A 794 -11.33 12.18 -30.03
CA ALA A 794 -10.86 10.98 -29.33
C ALA A 794 -9.51 11.24 -28.63
N THR A 795 -8.60 11.95 -29.28
CA THR A 795 -7.30 12.33 -28.71
C THR A 795 -7.48 13.26 -27.51
N HIS A 796 -8.29 14.31 -27.64
CA HIS A 796 -8.59 15.24 -26.55
C HIS A 796 -9.19 14.52 -25.33
N ASN A 797 -10.23 13.70 -25.55
CA ASN A 797 -10.88 12.94 -24.49
C ASN A 797 -9.91 11.97 -23.80
N THR A 798 -9.00 11.36 -24.57
CA THR A 798 -7.97 10.46 -24.03
C THR A 798 -6.98 11.25 -23.15
N ILE A 799 -6.52 12.43 -23.58
CA ILE A 799 -5.64 13.28 -22.77
C ILE A 799 -6.29 13.62 -21.45
N VAL A 800 -7.55 14.06 -21.46
CA VAL A 800 -8.29 14.41 -20.22
C VAL A 800 -8.45 13.20 -19.32
N SER A 801 -8.88 12.06 -19.86
CA SER A 801 -9.09 10.82 -19.09
C SER A 801 -7.80 10.30 -18.47
N VAL A 802 -6.73 10.19 -19.28
CA VAL A 802 -5.42 9.69 -18.83
C VAL A 802 -4.81 10.59 -17.76
N THR A 803 -4.85 11.91 -17.97
CA THR A 803 -4.35 12.89 -16.99
C THR A 803 -5.10 12.74 -15.66
N THR A 804 -6.44 12.74 -15.70
CA THR A 804 -7.27 12.57 -14.51
C THR A 804 -6.98 11.24 -13.80
N CYS A 805 -6.83 10.14 -14.53
CA CYS A 805 -6.53 8.83 -13.96
C CYS A 805 -5.16 8.76 -13.26
N ILE A 806 -4.18 9.56 -13.69
CA ILE A 806 -2.85 9.60 -13.05
C ILE A 806 -2.80 10.61 -11.90
N GLU A 807 -3.57 11.70 -11.95
CA GLU A 807 -3.59 12.74 -10.90
C GLU A 807 -4.51 12.40 -9.73
N SER A 808 -5.55 11.60 -9.94
CA SER A 808 -6.61 11.36 -8.96
C SER A 808 -6.44 10.04 -8.22
N ASN A 809 -6.68 10.07 -6.91
CA ASN A 809 -6.77 8.86 -6.10
C ASN A 809 -8.21 8.28 -6.16
N PRO A 810 -8.41 6.97 -6.44
CA PRO A 810 -7.37 5.94 -6.71
C PRO A 810 -6.82 6.01 -8.15
N TYR A 811 -5.52 5.93 -8.29
CA TYR A 811 -4.83 6.00 -9.58
C TYR A 811 -5.28 4.90 -10.55
N GLY A 812 -5.94 5.31 -11.63
CA GLY A 812 -6.57 4.39 -12.60
C GLY A 812 -5.64 3.89 -13.71
N LEU A 813 -4.45 3.38 -13.38
CA LEU A 813 -3.41 3.03 -14.38
C LEU A 813 -3.85 1.95 -15.37
N ASN A 814 -4.72 1.02 -14.98
CA ASN A 814 -5.33 0.04 -15.88
C ASN A 814 -6.28 0.72 -16.89
N THR A 815 -7.00 1.76 -16.47
CA THR A 815 -7.85 2.58 -17.34
C THR A 815 -7.00 3.37 -18.33
N VAL A 816 -5.89 3.94 -17.89
CA VAL A 816 -4.91 4.63 -18.76
C VAL A 816 -4.53 3.75 -19.94
N ILE A 817 -4.12 2.50 -19.71
CA ILE A 817 -3.72 1.58 -20.78
C ILE A 817 -4.91 1.23 -21.68
N SER A 818 -6.09 1.00 -21.09
CA SER A 818 -7.31 0.77 -21.87
C SER A 818 -7.62 1.93 -22.83
N ASP A 819 -7.47 3.16 -22.37
CA ASP A 819 -7.75 4.36 -23.17
C ASP A 819 -6.70 4.57 -24.28
N LEU A 820 -5.41 4.31 -23.97
CA LEU A 820 -4.36 4.32 -25.00
C LEU A 820 -4.59 3.22 -26.08
N ILE A 821 -5.06 2.04 -25.69
CA ILE A 821 -5.44 0.97 -26.63
C ILE A 821 -6.60 1.43 -27.53
N LYS A 822 -7.63 2.04 -26.95
CA LYS A 822 -8.79 2.56 -27.71
C LYS A 822 -8.37 3.64 -28.69
N LEU A 823 -7.56 4.62 -28.25
CA LEU A 823 -7.04 5.67 -29.13
C LEU A 823 -6.21 5.08 -30.27
N THR A 824 -5.29 4.14 -29.98
CA THR A 824 -4.53 3.42 -31.01
C THR A 824 -5.43 2.76 -32.03
N ASN A 825 -6.52 2.09 -31.59
CA ASN A 825 -7.47 1.42 -32.48
C ASN A 825 -8.25 2.44 -33.32
N THR A 826 -8.73 3.54 -32.76
CA THR A 826 -9.43 4.63 -33.46
C THR A 826 -8.57 5.19 -34.58
N LEU A 827 -7.33 5.58 -34.26
CA LEU A 827 -6.39 6.15 -35.24
C LEU A 827 -5.93 5.14 -36.30
N SER A 828 -5.89 3.85 -35.97
CA SER A 828 -5.54 2.79 -36.93
C SER A 828 -6.68 2.43 -37.88
N SER A 829 -7.95 2.49 -37.44
CA SER A 829 -9.13 2.13 -38.24
C SER A 829 -9.58 3.27 -39.16
N ALA A 830 -9.44 4.52 -38.70
CA ALA A 830 -9.83 5.72 -39.44
C ALA A 830 -8.71 6.78 -39.26
N PRO A 831 -7.59 6.66 -39.98
CA PRO A 831 -6.50 7.60 -39.85
C PRO A 831 -6.93 9.01 -40.31
N PRO A 832 -6.50 10.07 -39.61
CA PRO A 832 -6.77 11.45 -40.00
C PRO A 832 -6.23 11.77 -41.41
N SER A 833 -6.98 12.55 -42.17
CA SER A 833 -6.59 13.04 -43.48
C SER A 833 -5.74 14.31 -43.40
N SER A 834 -5.94 15.15 -42.35
CA SER A 834 -5.16 16.33 -42.07
C SER A 834 -3.80 15.96 -41.44
N PRO A 835 -2.66 16.36 -42.06
CA PRO A 835 -1.33 16.11 -41.52
C PRO A 835 -1.15 16.68 -40.11
N LEU A 836 -1.72 17.84 -39.80
CA LEU A 836 -1.66 18.46 -38.47
C LEU A 836 -2.42 17.63 -37.42
N VAL A 837 -3.66 17.20 -37.77
CA VAL A 837 -4.44 16.35 -36.84
C VAL A 837 -3.75 15.02 -36.63
N LEU A 838 -3.20 14.41 -37.69
CA LEU A 838 -2.43 13.17 -37.59
C LEU A 838 -1.23 13.32 -36.64
N TYR A 839 -0.42 14.37 -36.83
CA TYR A 839 0.73 14.66 -35.99
C TYR A 839 0.34 14.90 -34.54
N LEU A 840 -0.66 15.77 -34.26
CA LEU A 840 -1.15 16.08 -32.93
C LEU A 840 -1.64 14.81 -32.19
N SER A 841 -2.38 13.96 -32.89
CA SER A 841 -2.91 12.73 -32.31
C SER A 841 -1.82 11.71 -31.99
N ILE A 842 -0.88 11.46 -32.91
CA ILE A 842 0.21 10.50 -32.69
C ILE A 842 1.21 11.02 -31.65
N SER A 843 1.62 12.29 -31.72
CA SER A 843 2.55 12.87 -30.76
C SER A 843 1.98 12.88 -29.34
N SER A 844 0.66 13.15 -29.18
CA SER A 844 -0.01 13.08 -27.87
C SER A 844 -0.10 11.65 -27.36
N LEU A 845 -0.45 10.68 -28.23
CA LEU A 845 -0.48 9.25 -27.87
C LEU A 845 0.88 8.76 -27.37
N LEU A 846 1.98 9.12 -28.06
CA LEU A 846 3.34 8.73 -27.67
C LEU A 846 3.77 9.35 -26.34
N ARG A 847 3.47 10.65 -26.13
CA ARG A 847 3.79 11.32 -24.87
C ARG A 847 3.05 10.72 -23.67
N MET A 848 1.76 10.34 -23.85
CA MET A 848 1.02 9.64 -22.81
C MET A 848 1.52 8.20 -22.57
N LEU A 849 2.07 7.57 -23.60
CA LEU A 849 2.66 6.22 -23.50
C LEU A 849 4.03 6.23 -22.81
N ALA A 850 4.81 7.30 -22.94
CA ALA A 850 6.21 7.36 -22.53
C ALA A 850 6.46 6.95 -21.06
N PRO A 851 5.64 7.32 -20.07
CA PRO A 851 5.81 6.83 -18.70
C PRO A 851 5.61 5.30 -18.55
N ILE A 852 4.77 4.70 -19.37
CA ILE A 852 4.36 3.29 -19.28
C ILE A 852 5.34 2.37 -19.99
N ALA A 853 5.59 2.67 -21.27
CA ALA A 853 6.42 1.90 -22.18
C ALA A 853 7.49 2.81 -22.81
N PRO A 854 8.54 3.14 -22.02
CA PRO A 854 9.47 4.22 -22.38
C PRO A 854 10.34 3.91 -23.60
N ALA A 855 10.72 2.66 -23.87
CA ALA A 855 11.62 2.31 -24.98
C ALA A 855 10.90 2.42 -26.32
N ILE A 856 9.71 1.82 -26.45
CA ILE A 856 8.93 1.91 -27.70
C ILE A 856 8.43 3.34 -27.95
N ALA A 857 8.07 4.07 -26.91
CA ALA A 857 7.68 5.47 -27.02
C ALA A 857 8.83 6.34 -27.53
N SER A 858 10.05 6.14 -27.00
CA SER A 858 11.25 6.86 -27.45
C SER A 858 11.62 6.54 -28.90
N GLU A 859 11.60 5.26 -29.30
CA GLU A 859 11.87 4.86 -30.68
C GLU A 859 10.82 5.41 -31.63
N SER A 860 9.54 5.28 -31.27
CA SER A 860 8.43 5.81 -32.06
C SER A 860 8.50 7.33 -32.22
N TRP A 861 8.98 8.03 -31.18
CA TRP A 861 9.19 9.46 -31.22
C TRP A 861 10.31 9.87 -32.19
N GLU A 862 11.44 9.16 -32.18
CA GLU A 862 12.50 9.37 -33.16
C GLU A 862 12.02 9.13 -34.59
N VAL A 863 11.30 8.01 -34.83
CA VAL A 863 10.72 7.68 -36.15
C VAL A 863 9.76 8.77 -36.63
N LEU A 864 8.84 9.23 -35.77
CA LEU A 864 7.88 10.29 -36.13
C LEU A 864 8.56 11.58 -36.56
N HIS A 865 9.65 11.98 -35.85
CA HIS A 865 10.36 13.22 -36.12
C HIS A 865 11.45 13.12 -37.20
N GLU A 866 11.79 11.90 -37.66
CA GLU A 866 12.79 11.72 -38.71
C GLU A 866 12.35 12.36 -40.04
N SER A 867 11.04 12.33 -40.34
CA SER A 867 10.45 12.96 -41.52
C SER A 867 10.27 14.48 -41.40
N LEU A 868 10.34 15.02 -40.19
CA LEU A 868 10.08 16.43 -39.90
C LEU A 868 11.37 17.26 -39.77
N LYS A 869 12.52 16.67 -40.05
CA LYS A 869 13.81 17.36 -39.97
C LYS A 869 13.87 18.55 -40.95
N ASP A 870 13.98 19.75 -40.36
CA ASP A 870 14.33 20.96 -41.09
C ASP A 870 15.67 20.72 -41.82
N PRO A 871 15.81 21.10 -43.08
CA PRO A 871 17.07 20.96 -43.82
C PRO A 871 18.24 21.72 -43.18
N THR A 872 17.97 22.60 -42.21
CA THR A 872 19.00 23.28 -41.41
C THR A 872 19.25 22.54 -40.10
N PRO A 873 20.38 21.84 -39.90
CA PRO A 873 20.65 21.04 -38.70
C PRO A 873 21.01 21.92 -37.52
N SER A 874 20.05 22.54 -36.86
CA SER A 874 20.34 23.48 -35.75
C SER A 874 20.09 22.90 -34.34
N ALA A 875 19.33 21.87 -34.14
CA ALA A 875 19.17 21.20 -32.82
C ALA A 875 18.76 19.73 -32.95
N PRO A 876 19.25 18.84 -32.10
CA PRO A 876 18.76 17.47 -32.01
C PRO A 876 17.31 17.46 -31.54
N THR A 877 16.48 16.53 -32.06
CA THR A 877 15.11 16.30 -31.58
C THR A 877 15.12 16.09 -30.06
N PRO A 878 14.36 16.86 -29.27
CA PRO A 878 14.31 16.66 -27.83
C PRO A 878 13.85 15.24 -27.49
N SER A 879 14.38 14.67 -26.42
CA SER A 879 13.90 13.39 -25.91
C SER A 879 12.41 13.49 -25.58
N ILE A 880 11.63 12.42 -25.84
CA ILE A 880 10.21 12.37 -25.48
C ILE A 880 9.99 12.60 -23.99
N HIS A 881 10.92 12.15 -23.15
CA HIS A 881 10.86 12.33 -21.68
C HIS A 881 11.15 13.79 -21.24
N ALA A 882 11.79 14.57 -22.09
CA ALA A 882 11.99 16.00 -21.90
C ALA A 882 10.85 16.84 -22.52
N SER A 883 9.98 16.20 -23.31
CA SER A 883 8.82 16.86 -23.90
C SER A 883 7.71 17.02 -22.87
N PRO A 884 6.97 18.16 -22.89
CA PRO A 884 5.91 18.38 -21.90
C PRO A 884 4.74 17.39 -22.07
N TRP A 885 4.05 17.12 -20.98
CA TRP A 885 2.83 16.32 -20.99
C TRP A 885 1.78 16.98 -21.92
N PRO A 886 1.03 16.19 -22.73
CA PRO A 886 0.06 16.80 -23.65
C PRO A 886 -1.06 17.49 -22.88
N THR A 887 -1.41 18.70 -23.29
CA THR A 887 -2.53 19.46 -22.77
C THR A 887 -3.78 19.28 -23.61
N SER A 888 -4.93 19.74 -23.11
CA SER A 888 -6.18 19.74 -23.87
C SER A 888 -6.04 20.47 -25.20
N ILE A 889 -6.39 19.80 -26.30
CA ILE A 889 -6.22 20.32 -27.68
C ILE A 889 -7.44 21.14 -28.12
N LEU A 890 -8.62 20.86 -27.55
CA LEU A 890 -9.90 21.47 -27.87
C LEU A 890 -10.44 22.25 -26.69
N THR A 891 -11.19 23.34 -26.98
CA THR A 891 -12.04 24.00 -25.98
C THR A 891 -13.35 23.20 -25.81
N ASN A 892 -14.11 23.50 -24.74
CA ASN A 892 -15.41 22.86 -24.52
C ASN A 892 -16.37 23.12 -25.68
N GLU A 893 -16.40 24.38 -26.20
CA GLU A 893 -17.27 24.73 -27.34
C GLU A 893 -16.87 23.97 -28.62
N GLN A 894 -15.56 23.74 -28.83
CA GLN A 894 -15.07 22.93 -29.95
C GLN A 894 -15.44 21.45 -29.80
N CYS A 895 -15.34 20.91 -28.61
CA CYS A 895 -15.81 19.55 -28.30
C CYS A 895 -17.30 19.39 -28.59
N ASP A 896 -18.11 20.32 -28.12
CA ASP A 896 -19.57 20.32 -28.35
C ASP A 896 -19.89 20.46 -29.86
N ALA A 897 -19.19 21.34 -30.58
CA ALA A 897 -19.38 21.54 -32.02
C ALA A 897 -19.03 20.28 -32.84
N ILE A 898 -17.97 19.56 -32.47
CA ILE A 898 -17.60 18.28 -33.11
C ILE A 898 -18.61 17.19 -32.75
N SER A 899 -18.96 17.09 -31.46
CA SER A 899 -19.93 16.11 -30.98
C SER A 899 -21.31 16.29 -31.61
N ALA A 900 -21.67 17.53 -31.92
CA ALA A 900 -22.92 17.83 -32.62
C ALA A 900 -22.94 17.36 -34.10
N ARG A 901 -21.74 17.22 -34.74
CA ARG A 901 -21.63 16.66 -36.12
C ARG A 901 -21.81 15.14 -36.14
N GLY A 902 -21.22 14.45 -35.13
CA GLY A 902 -21.36 13.01 -34.99
C GLY A 902 -22.69 12.69 -34.28
N GLY A 903 -23.56 11.88 -34.89
CA GLY A 903 -24.80 11.48 -34.21
C GLY A 903 -24.56 10.68 -32.93
N GLN A 904 -25.59 10.64 -32.08
CA GLN A 904 -25.60 9.83 -30.87
C GLN A 904 -25.74 8.36 -31.18
N THR A 905 -24.80 7.50 -30.78
CA THR A 905 -24.93 6.05 -30.90
C THR A 905 -25.90 5.51 -29.83
N VAL A 906 -26.95 4.85 -30.30
CA VAL A 906 -27.99 4.24 -29.46
C VAL A 906 -27.91 2.72 -29.54
N ALA A 907 -27.72 2.05 -28.44
CA ALA A 907 -27.80 0.60 -28.34
C ALA A 907 -29.28 0.17 -28.32
N VAL A 908 -29.71 -0.64 -29.28
CA VAL A 908 -31.10 -1.13 -29.37
C VAL A 908 -31.15 -2.58 -28.87
N GLN A 909 -31.92 -2.77 -27.80
CA GLN A 909 -32.23 -4.10 -27.28
C GLN A 909 -33.68 -4.51 -27.61
N ILE A 910 -33.86 -5.79 -27.79
CA ILE A 910 -35.19 -6.40 -27.93
C ILE A 910 -35.31 -7.48 -26.85
N ASN A 911 -36.32 -7.35 -25.99
CA ASN A 911 -36.52 -8.25 -24.84
C ASN A 911 -35.24 -8.44 -24.02
N GLY A 912 -34.49 -7.33 -23.76
CA GLY A 912 -33.27 -7.30 -22.97
C GLY A 912 -32.00 -7.80 -23.68
N LYS A 913 -32.06 -8.25 -24.95
CA LYS A 913 -30.90 -8.69 -25.74
C LYS A 913 -30.49 -7.62 -26.75
N LEU A 914 -29.23 -7.22 -26.78
CA LEU A 914 -28.67 -6.29 -27.74
C LEU A 914 -28.82 -6.86 -29.15
N ARG A 915 -29.37 -6.05 -30.09
CA ARG A 915 -29.60 -6.42 -31.47
C ARG A 915 -28.79 -5.61 -32.46
N CYS A 916 -28.73 -4.31 -32.26
CA CYS A 916 -27.95 -3.39 -33.08
C CYS A 916 -27.54 -2.17 -32.29
N ALA A 917 -26.57 -1.42 -32.78
CA ALA A 917 -26.27 -0.08 -32.38
C ALA A 917 -26.47 0.83 -33.60
N VAL A 918 -27.24 1.89 -33.46
CA VAL A 918 -27.57 2.83 -34.53
C VAL A 918 -27.10 4.22 -34.11
N THR A 919 -26.62 4.99 -35.08
CA THR A 919 -26.28 6.39 -34.87
C THR A 919 -27.45 7.26 -35.31
N ILE A 920 -27.95 8.08 -34.42
CA ILE A 920 -29.01 9.07 -34.65
C ILE A 920 -28.48 10.49 -34.39
N PRO A 921 -29.04 11.53 -35.03
CA PRO A 921 -28.64 12.91 -34.72
C PRO A 921 -28.72 13.23 -33.22
N HIS A 922 -27.97 14.20 -32.76
CA HIS A 922 -28.16 14.71 -31.41
C HIS A 922 -29.49 15.45 -31.28
N MET A 923 -30.10 15.31 -30.06
CA MET A 923 -31.36 15.99 -29.80
C MET A 923 -31.18 17.52 -29.75
N PRO A 924 -32.04 18.31 -30.34
CA PRO A 924 -31.97 19.78 -30.28
C PRO A 924 -32.03 20.29 -28.84
N GLU A 925 -31.17 21.26 -28.46
CA GLU A 925 -30.99 21.78 -27.08
C GLU A 925 -32.24 22.35 -26.37
N LYS A 926 -33.35 22.56 -27.10
CA LYS A 926 -34.57 23.19 -26.50
C LYS A 926 -35.35 22.26 -25.57
N THR A 927 -34.97 20.99 -25.45
CA THR A 927 -35.70 19.96 -24.68
C THR A 927 -34.91 19.34 -23.53
N THR A 928 -33.73 19.79 -23.20
CA THR A 928 -32.95 19.19 -22.10
C THR A 928 -33.46 19.59 -20.72
N THR A 929 -33.99 18.62 -20.00
CA THR A 929 -34.42 18.75 -18.60
C THR A 929 -33.19 18.80 -17.67
N PRO A 930 -33.23 19.58 -16.56
CA PRO A 930 -32.15 19.59 -15.56
C PRO A 930 -31.86 18.18 -15.03
N GLN A 931 -30.57 17.87 -14.81
CA GLN A 931 -30.11 16.59 -14.30
C GLN A 931 -30.96 16.10 -13.11
N GLY A 932 -31.61 14.95 -13.27
CA GLY A 932 -32.34 14.25 -12.20
C GLY A 932 -33.82 13.91 -12.46
N LYS A 933 -34.45 14.36 -13.55
CA LYS A 933 -35.78 13.91 -13.95
C LYS A 933 -35.68 13.08 -15.22
N GLY A 934 -36.40 11.95 -15.29
CA GLY A 934 -36.41 11.04 -16.46
C GLY A 934 -36.83 11.81 -17.74
N GLN A 935 -36.44 11.26 -18.91
CA GLN A 935 -36.69 11.84 -20.20
C GLN A 935 -38.20 12.10 -20.40
N THR A 936 -38.54 13.25 -21.03
CA THR A 936 -39.90 13.59 -21.38
C THR A 936 -40.42 12.64 -22.45
N GLN A 937 -41.73 12.57 -22.59
CA GLN A 937 -42.38 11.72 -23.62
C GLN A 937 -41.97 12.16 -25.05
N GLU A 938 -41.86 13.46 -25.29
CA GLU A 938 -41.40 14.01 -26.57
C GLU A 938 -39.98 13.64 -26.90
N GLU A 939 -39.06 13.62 -25.91
CA GLU A 939 -37.68 13.16 -26.09
C GLU A 939 -37.64 11.67 -26.44
N GLN A 940 -38.46 10.85 -25.80
CA GLN A 940 -38.54 9.41 -26.10
C GLN A 940 -39.06 9.16 -27.49
N GLU A 941 -40.10 9.85 -27.89
CA GLU A 941 -40.70 9.76 -29.24
C GLU A 941 -39.71 10.19 -30.33
N TRP A 942 -38.96 11.28 -30.08
CA TRP A 942 -37.92 11.74 -30.98
C TRP A 942 -36.84 10.70 -31.21
N ILE A 943 -36.26 10.12 -30.13
CA ILE A 943 -35.25 9.07 -30.21
C ILE A 943 -35.73 7.87 -30.99
N ILE A 944 -36.96 7.42 -30.70
CA ILE A 944 -37.56 6.28 -31.37
C ILE A 944 -37.77 6.54 -32.87
N SER A 945 -38.28 7.74 -33.21
CA SER A 945 -38.47 8.08 -34.64
C SER A 945 -37.16 8.04 -35.43
N ARG A 946 -36.08 8.58 -34.84
CA ARG A 946 -34.76 8.56 -35.47
C ARG A 946 -34.17 7.18 -35.59
N ILE A 947 -34.36 6.29 -34.60
CA ILE A 947 -33.95 4.88 -34.70
C ILE A 947 -34.69 4.18 -35.84
N LEU A 948 -36.00 4.40 -35.99
CA LEU A 948 -36.81 3.81 -37.03
C LEU A 948 -36.48 4.33 -38.44
N GLU A 949 -35.80 5.46 -38.57
CA GLU A 949 -35.31 5.99 -39.85
C GLU A 949 -34.03 5.28 -40.30
N THR A 950 -33.25 4.69 -39.38
CA THR A 950 -32.00 3.96 -39.71
C THR A 950 -32.28 2.61 -40.38
N ALA A 951 -31.37 2.10 -41.22
CA ALA A 951 -31.50 0.82 -41.88
C ALA A 951 -31.62 -0.34 -40.87
N GLU A 952 -30.77 -0.36 -39.87
CA GLU A 952 -30.74 -1.39 -38.80
C GLU A 952 -31.98 -1.30 -37.91
N GLY A 953 -32.45 -0.09 -37.61
CA GLY A 953 -33.66 0.16 -36.83
C GLY A 953 -34.90 -0.40 -37.58
N LYS A 954 -35.01 -0.14 -38.87
CA LYS A 954 -36.06 -0.71 -39.71
C LYS A 954 -36.04 -2.24 -39.70
N VAL A 955 -34.89 -2.83 -39.98
CA VAL A 955 -34.73 -4.30 -39.96
C VAL A 955 -35.15 -4.92 -38.65
N TRP A 956 -34.71 -4.38 -37.53
CA TRP A 956 -34.93 -5.00 -36.21
C TRP A 956 -36.29 -4.67 -35.58
N LEU A 957 -36.82 -3.46 -35.80
CA LEU A 957 -38.04 -2.99 -35.16
C LEU A 957 -39.28 -3.05 -36.03
N GLN A 958 -39.14 -3.08 -37.38
CA GLN A 958 -40.27 -3.15 -38.33
C GLN A 958 -40.34 -4.48 -39.09
N GLU A 959 -39.21 -4.94 -39.66
CA GLU A 959 -39.21 -6.14 -40.50
C GLU A 959 -39.19 -7.46 -39.73
N LYS A 960 -38.28 -7.56 -38.72
CA LYS A 960 -38.14 -8.75 -37.84
C LYS A 960 -39.11 -8.78 -36.69
N ASN A 961 -39.65 -7.65 -36.29
CA ASN A 961 -40.62 -7.50 -35.22
C ASN A 961 -41.67 -6.46 -35.63
N ASP A 962 -42.90 -6.70 -35.32
CA ASP A 962 -43.99 -5.76 -35.63
C ASP A 962 -44.01 -4.63 -34.60
N TRP A 963 -43.55 -3.42 -35.00
CA TRP A 963 -43.54 -2.25 -34.16
C TRP A 963 -44.91 -1.95 -33.52
N GLY A 964 -46.01 -2.30 -34.19
CA GLY A 964 -47.36 -2.11 -33.65
C GLY A 964 -47.69 -3.02 -32.45
N LYS A 965 -46.97 -4.16 -32.30
CA LYS A 965 -47.21 -5.14 -31.21
C LYS A 965 -46.32 -4.94 -30.01
N ARG A 966 -45.52 -3.85 -29.94
CA ARG A 966 -44.68 -3.57 -28.76
C ARG A 966 -45.53 -3.35 -27.50
N LYS A 967 -45.07 -3.95 -26.39
CA LYS A 967 -45.69 -3.80 -25.07
C LYS A 967 -45.12 -2.59 -24.31
N ARG A 968 -43.84 -2.36 -24.43
CA ARG A 968 -43.12 -1.32 -23.70
C ARG A 968 -41.84 -0.92 -24.39
N VAL A 969 -41.50 0.38 -24.28
CA VAL A 969 -40.18 0.90 -24.65
C VAL A 969 -39.54 1.50 -23.37
N ILE A 970 -38.30 1.12 -23.13
CA ILE A 970 -37.55 1.60 -21.95
C ILE A 970 -36.30 2.29 -22.52
N ILE A 971 -36.16 3.58 -22.25
CA ILE A 971 -35.01 4.38 -22.66
C ILE A 971 -34.22 4.77 -21.41
N VAL A 972 -32.95 4.50 -21.40
CA VAL A 972 -32.05 4.76 -20.26
C VAL A 972 -30.74 5.39 -20.72
N LYS A 973 -29.93 5.85 -19.76
CA LYS A 973 -28.62 6.46 -20.01
C LYS A 973 -28.66 7.68 -20.94
N GLY A 974 -29.60 8.57 -20.74
CA GLY A 974 -29.73 9.79 -21.58
C GLY A 974 -30.01 9.49 -23.05
N GLY A 975 -30.78 8.46 -23.35
CA GLY A 975 -31.12 8.07 -24.73
C GLY A 975 -30.09 7.15 -25.42
N LYS A 976 -29.03 6.74 -24.75
CA LYS A 976 -27.97 5.87 -25.31
C LYS A 976 -28.31 4.38 -25.35
N LEU A 977 -29.38 3.96 -24.69
CA LEU A 977 -29.88 2.60 -24.69
C LEU A 977 -31.40 2.61 -24.77
N VAL A 978 -31.92 1.90 -25.78
CA VAL A 978 -33.37 1.69 -25.99
C VAL A 978 -33.65 0.20 -25.92
N ASN A 979 -34.48 -0.23 -24.98
CA ASN A 979 -34.96 -1.62 -24.92
C ASN A 979 -36.44 -1.69 -25.29
N VAL A 980 -36.77 -2.37 -26.36
CA VAL A 980 -38.14 -2.58 -26.83
C VAL A 980 -38.60 -3.98 -26.41
N VAL A 981 -39.69 -4.05 -25.69
CA VAL A 981 -40.34 -5.30 -25.25
C VAL A 981 -41.55 -5.57 -26.14
N PHE A 982 -41.52 -6.71 -26.80
CA PHE A 982 -42.62 -7.21 -27.66
C PHE A 982 -43.43 -8.28 -26.96
#